data_4f9eb939f77265da25a854be0e95c657
#
_entry.id   4f9eb939f77265da25a854be0e95c657
#
_cell.length_a   1.000
_cell.length_b   1.000
_cell.length_c   1.000
_cell.angle_alpha   90.00
_cell.angle_beta   90.00
_cell.angle_gamma   90.00
#
_symmetry.space_group_name_H-M   'P 1'
#
loop_
_entity.id
_entity.type
_entity.pdbx_description
1 polymer ?
#
loop_
_entity_poly.entity_id
_entity_poly.type
_entity_poly.pdbx_seq_one_letter_code
_entity_poly.pdbx_strand_id
1 'polypeptide(L)'
;MTINDAFNGVAGVNLAEFLDFETAKAVNEADRFADLPALPPTNSTVLFHFLLEKTQGLEFIFSRDLLDLNEIKALLRIKVKEYEAAGQKGLGYTQDYQDTIWEALKIAQRRNHKQVVVGDVLSALAIYDPVFRKILTGANLKNADIENLSWWLESVKKTIGEKKKWWEYHNLMRHGTLAKEWTAGYTLTLDKCCADWTDIAQKEGFPKIVGHEKEIEQVERILARREYNNVLLVGEPGVGRKSVIQGLVRKAVLGQSLSTVNYKRVMELNMPSLMAETTTVDEMENILDKIFQEVVSAGNVILVIDGFHNFIGNKPGPGMMDISGIIASYLPKPEFQIVAICSFIGLHKNIEQNSSIMNLFEKVEVPEISEQETLMALENLTPVLEQKYKIFVSYPALREIISLCRRYLTSLPFPKKALDLFDEAMIYAQQTAKAKILLPSHIHAIISERAQMPIGDMDTKEKNVLLNLENLIHQRIINQTEAVKEVSTALRRARAEVSAKKGPMGTFLFLGPTGVGKTETSKALAQIYFGAERESKVPKSEAMSGSYFGSEAKMIRLDMSEFQEIKDISRLIGSLGEEGMLTTPVREAPFSLILLDEVEKAHPNILNLFLQVLDEGFLTDGQGRKVDFKNSIIIATSNAGYQIILEALKTRAEWSGVKQKLFDYIFEKGIFRPEFINRFDAVVVFKPLSKENLLDIAELMLKSLKNHLQEKGIDFVITMSLKEKIVELSYDPTFGARQMKRVIQDKVENILAEAILSGKLKRGDMAEIDSQEFTLKVTNV
;
A
#
# COMPACT_ATOMS: atom_id res chain seq x y z
N MET A 1 34.98 -30.85 -3.06
CA MET A 1 34.20 -30.43 -4.26
C MET A 1 33.15 -29.42 -3.82
N THR A 2 32.92 -28.38 -4.58
CA THR A 2 31.88 -27.41 -4.33
C THR A 2 30.66 -27.70 -5.23
N ILE A 3 29.47 -27.23 -4.86
CA ILE A 3 28.24 -27.39 -5.70
C ILE A 3 28.51 -26.87 -7.13
N ASN A 4 29.37 -25.85 -7.29
CA ASN A 4 29.79 -25.34 -8.59
C ASN A 4 30.55 -26.36 -9.44
N ASP A 5 31.21 -27.31 -8.82
CA ASP A 5 31.95 -28.37 -9.54
C ASP A 5 31.00 -29.40 -10.20
N ALA A 6 29.82 -29.60 -9.60
CA ALA A 6 28.77 -30.47 -10.15
C ALA A 6 28.16 -29.90 -11.47
N PHE A 7 28.08 -28.57 -11.60
CA PHE A 7 27.57 -27.91 -12.81
C PHE A 7 28.60 -27.80 -13.95
N ASN A 8 29.89 -27.94 -13.66
CA ASN A 8 30.95 -27.83 -14.66
C ASN A 8 31.18 -29.10 -15.49
N GLY A 9 30.24 -30.07 -15.45
CA GLY A 9 30.20 -31.16 -16.43
C GLY A 9 31.22 -32.29 -16.22
N VAL A 10 31.63 -32.56 -14.99
CA VAL A 10 32.45 -33.77 -14.69
C VAL A 10 31.52 -34.97 -14.70
N ALA A 11 31.54 -35.75 -15.78
CA ALA A 11 30.82 -37.01 -15.87
C ALA A 11 31.24 -37.94 -14.73
N GLY A 12 30.28 -38.39 -13.89
CA GLY A 12 30.51 -39.31 -12.77
C GLY A 12 30.54 -38.68 -11.37
N VAL A 13 30.04 -37.47 -11.21
CA VAL A 13 29.93 -36.84 -9.88
C VAL A 13 28.82 -37.52 -9.07
N ASN A 14 29.17 -38.02 -7.89
CA ASN A 14 28.20 -38.56 -6.94
C ASN A 14 27.45 -37.45 -6.26
N LEU A 15 26.18 -37.24 -6.63
CA LEU A 15 25.33 -36.17 -6.08
C LEU A 15 25.12 -36.29 -4.56
N ALA A 16 25.23 -37.50 -4.00
CA ALA A 16 25.11 -37.72 -2.55
C ALA A 16 26.17 -36.99 -1.71
N GLU A 17 27.33 -36.63 -2.30
CA GLU A 17 28.39 -35.88 -1.60
C GLU A 17 28.01 -34.41 -1.32
N PHE A 18 27.01 -33.90 -2.02
CA PHE A 18 26.54 -32.52 -1.89
C PHE A 18 25.34 -32.38 -0.94
N LEU A 19 24.81 -33.48 -0.41
CA LEU A 19 23.68 -33.46 0.52
C LEU A 19 24.15 -33.28 1.96
N ASP A 20 23.39 -32.53 2.75
CA ASP A 20 23.59 -32.51 4.18
C ASP A 20 23.13 -33.84 4.82
N PHE A 21 23.46 -34.06 6.09
CA PHE A 21 23.20 -35.35 6.74
C PHE A 21 21.70 -35.67 6.81
N GLU A 22 20.83 -34.68 7.11
CA GLU A 22 19.38 -34.91 7.22
C GLU A 22 18.77 -35.20 5.84
N THR A 23 19.20 -34.46 4.82
CA THR A 23 18.77 -34.67 3.41
C THR A 23 19.25 -36.00 2.88
N ALA A 24 20.53 -36.33 3.10
CA ALA A 24 21.13 -37.61 2.68
C ALA A 24 20.39 -38.82 3.31
N LYS A 25 19.95 -38.70 4.55
CA LYS A 25 19.18 -39.75 5.21
C LYS A 25 17.80 -39.97 4.55
N ALA A 26 17.09 -38.91 4.19
CA ALA A 26 15.79 -38.99 3.52
C ALA A 26 15.93 -39.55 2.12
N VAL A 27 16.93 -39.08 1.35
CA VAL A 27 17.22 -39.56 -0.01
C VAL A 27 17.63 -41.05 0.01
N ASN A 28 18.48 -41.46 0.92
CA ASN A 28 18.90 -42.87 1.05
C ASN A 28 17.74 -43.81 1.35
N GLU A 29 16.75 -43.41 2.15
CA GLU A 29 15.54 -44.21 2.36
C GLU A 29 14.66 -44.29 1.11
N ALA A 30 14.56 -43.18 0.33
CA ALA A 30 13.90 -43.20 -0.96
C ALA A 30 14.64 -44.03 -1.99
N ASP A 31 15.99 -44.03 -1.97
CA ASP A 31 16.82 -44.89 -2.82
C ASP A 31 16.66 -46.37 -2.52
N ARG A 32 16.56 -46.74 -1.24
CA ARG A 32 16.26 -48.14 -0.85
C ARG A 32 14.92 -48.62 -1.41
N PHE A 33 13.97 -47.71 -1.58
CA PHE A 33 12.70 -48.01 -2.25
C PHE A 33 12.94 -48.33 -3.74
N ALA A 34 13.84 -47.60 -4.40
CA ALA A 34 14.19 -47.79 -5.81
C ALA A 34 14.90 -49.14 -6.08
N ASP A 35 15.62 -49.69 -5.12
CA ASP A 35 16.39 -50.92 -5.20
C ASP A 35 15.53 -52.20 -5.04
N LEU A 36 14.24 -52.04 -4.72
CA LEU A 36 13.33 -53.19 -4.56
C LEU A 36 12.68 -53.58 -5.89
N PRO A 37 13.06 -54.71 -6.52
CA PRO A 37 12.59 -55.08 -7.87
C PRO A 37 11.08 -55.38 -7.94
N ALA A 38 10.42 -55.46 -6.81
CA ALA A 38 8.97 -55.67 -6.70
C ALA A 38 8.15 -54.35 -6.75
N LEU A 39 8.81 -53.21 -6.64
CA LEU A 39 8.20 -51.89 -6.56
C LEU A 39 8.38 -51.10 -7.86
N PRO A 40 7.57 -50.06 -8.11
CA PRO A 40 7.77 -49.14 -9.24
C PRO A 40 8.98 -48.23 -9.01
N PRO A 41 9.51 -47.55 -10.04
CA PRO A 41 10.59 -46.57 -9.93
C PRO A 41 10.27 -45.48 -8.90
N THR A 42 11.25 -45.04 -8.13
CA THR A 42 11.04 -43.99 -7.10
C THR A 42 10.66 -42.67 -7.75
N ASN A 43 9.56 -42.05 -7.29
CA ASN A 43 9.07 -40.77 -7.75
C ASN A 43 9.25 -39.65 -6.66
N SER A 44 8.95 -38.41 -7.03
CA SER A 44 9.04 -37.25 -6.14
C SER A 44 8.14 -37.38 -4.89
N THR A 45 6.97 -38.02 -5.01
CA THR A 45 6.05 -38.23 -3.87
C THR A 45 6.61 -39.19 -2.82
N VAL A 46 7.34 -40.21 -3.24
CA VAL A 46 8.07 -41.12 -2.33
C VAL A 46 9.19 -40.37 -1.60
N LEU A 47 9.95 -39.54 -2.32
CA LEU A 47 10.97 -38.67 -1.72
C LEU A 47 10.34 -37.71 -0.69
N PHE A 48 9.22 -37.09 -1.04
CA PHE A 48 8.50 -36.19 -0.14
C PHE A 48 8.03 -36.92 1.14
N HIS A 49 7.51 -38.13 0.99
CA HIS A 49 7.10 -38.95 2.14
C HIS A 49 8.27 -39.22 3.11
N PHE A 50 9.41 -39.70 2.60
CA PHE A 50 10.57 -39.99 3.44
C PHE A 50 11.20 -38.72 4.00
N LEU A 51 11.19 -37.61 3.26
CA LEU A 51 11.64 -36.30 3.76
C LEU A 51 10.84 -35.89 4.99
N LEU A 52 9.51 -36.01 4.98
CA LEU A 52 8.66 -35.66 6.13
C LEU A 52 8.79 -36.63 7.30
N GLU A 53 9.10 -37.91 7.04
CA GLU A 53 9.27 -38.89 8.12
C GLU A 53 10.62 -38.82 8.80
N LYS A 54 11.69 -38.55 8.06
CA LYS A 54 13.08 -38.68 8.59
C LYS A 54 13.68 -37.34 9.04
N THR A 55 13.07 -36.22 8.67
CA THR A 55 13.61 -34.90 8.99
C THR A 55 12.87 -34.25 10.15
N GLN A 56 13.62 -33.63 11.06
CA GLN A 56 13.07 -32.86 12.17
C GLN A 56 12.96 -31.38 11.84
N GLY A 57 11.94 -30.71 12.41
CA GLY A 57 11.78 -29.27 12.31
C GLY A 57 10.93 -28.78 11.13
N LEU A 58 10.47 -29.68 10.25
CA LEU A 58 9.52 -29.32 9.20
C LEU A 58 8.14 -28.91 9.74
N GLU A 59 7.81 -29.29 10.99
CA GLU A 59 6.65 -28.76 11.70
C GLU A 59 6.60 -27.23 11.70
N PHE A 60 7.76 -26.57 11.77
CA PHE A 60 7.85 -25.13 11.73
C PHE A 60 7.24 -24.57 10.43
N ILE A 61 7.59 -25.15 9.26
CA ILE A 61 7.09 -24.67 7.95
C ILE A 61 5.57 -24.87 7.87
N PHE A 62 5.10 -26.08 8.09
CA PHE A 62 3.67 -26.41 7.92
C PHE A 62 2.77 -25.72 8.96
N SER A 63 3.22 -25.56 10.20
CA SER A 63 2.45 -24.83 11.21
C SER A 63 2.33 -23.33 10.89
N ARG A 64 3.35 -22.72 10.29
CA ARG A 64 3.28 -21.31 9.84
C ARG A 64 2.28 -21.10 8.72
N ASP A 65 2.09 -22.12 7.88
CA ASP A 65 1.09 -22.12 6.79
C ASP A 65 -0.29 -22.60 7.25
N LEU A 66 -0.47 -22.88 8.53
CA LEU A 66 -1.70 -23.43 9.12
C LEU A 66 -2.08 -24.79 8.54
N LEU A 67 -1.10 -25.57 8.07
CA LEU A 67 -1.26 -26.92 7.55
C LEU A 67 -0.97 -27.95 8.62
N ASP A 68 -1.82 -28.97 8.73
CA ASP A 68 -1.57 -30.10 9.66
C ASP A 68 -0.60 -31.10 9.03
N LEU A 69 0.60 -31.17 9.61
CA LEU A 69 1.65 -32.09 9.18
C LEU A 69 1.20 -33.57 9.27
N ASN A 70 0.35 -33.92 10.24
CA ASN A 70 -0.12 -35.29 10.43
C ASN A 70 -1.09 -35.69 9.33
N GLU A 71 -1.99 -34.78 8.91
CA GLU A 71 -2.88 -35.00 7.78
C GLU A 71 -2.08 -35.19 6.48
N ILE A 72 -1.06 -34.35 6.26
CA ILE A 72 -0.18 -34.46 5.09
C ILE A 72 0.55 -35.81 5.10
N LYS A 73 1.14 -36.22 6.22
CA LYS A 73 1.80 -37.52 6.35
C LYS A 73 0.83 -38.69 6.08
N ALA A 74 -0.40 -38.60 6.60
CA ALA A 74 -1.43 -39.61 6.36
C ALA A 74 -1.80 -39.70 4.86
N LEU A 75 -1.98 -38.54 4.21
CA LEU A 75 -2.27 -38.47 2.77
C LEU A 75 -1.14 -39.09 1.94
N LEU A 76 0.11 -38.74 2.25
CA LEU A 76 1.28 -39.28 1.54
C LEU A 76 1.42 -40.80 1.71
N ARG A 77 1.18 -41.33 2.91
CA ARG A 77 1.16 -42.78 3.13
C ARG A 77 0.13 -43.50 2.26
N ILE A 78 -1.05 -42.91 2.08
CA ILE A 78 -2.07 -43.45 1.19
C ILE A 78 -1.59 -43.38 -0.26
N LYS A 79 -1.04 -42.22 -0.69
CA LYS A 79 -0.56 -42.03 -2.07
C LYS A 79 0.62 -42.93 -2.42
N VAL A 80 1.55 -43.15 -1.51
CA VAL A 80 2.66 -44.09 -1.72
C VAL A 80 2.14 -45.52 -1.85
N LYS A 81 1.20 -45.95 -0.99
CA LYS A 81 0.57 -47.28 -1.13
C LYS A 81 -0.22 -47.44 -2.44
N GLU A 82 -0.95 -46.41 -2.87
CA GLU A 82 -1.63 -46.41 -4.16
C GLU A 82 -0.62 -46.56 -5.32
N TYR A 83 0.50 -45.87 -5.22
CA TYR A 83 1.60 -45.92 -6.20
C TYR A 83 2.26 -47.32 -6.24
N GLU A 84 2.54 -47.90 -5.07
CA GLU A 84 3.05 -49.27 -4.96
C GLU A 84 2.12 -50.30 -5.61
N ALA A 85 0.79 -50.15 -5.43
CA ALA A 85 -0.21 -51.07 -5.92
C ALA A 85 -0.47 -50.94 -7.45
N ALA A 86 -0.36 -49.70 -8.00
CA ALA A 86 -0.72 -49.40 -9.39
C ALA A 86 0.49 -49.38 -10.34
N GLY A 87 1.73 -49.30 -9.81
CA GLY A 87 2.93 -49.09 -10.61
C GLY A 87 3.40 -50.31 -11.41
N GLN A 88 3.89 -50.06 -12.62
CA GLN A 88 4.66 -51.07 -13.37
C GLN A 88 5.99 -51.29 -12.64
N LYS A 89 6.32 -52.55 -12.38
CA LYS A 89 7.58 -52.90 -11.71
C LYS A 89 8.77 -52.41 -12.54
N GLY A 90 9.71 -51.74 -11.92
CA GLY A 90 10.91 -51.20 -12.56
C GLY A 90 11.93 -50.68 -11.55
N LEU A 91 13.20 -50.78 -11.93
CA LEU A 91 14.30 -50.23 -11.12
C LEU A 91 14.58 -48.78 -11.57
N GLY A 92 15.00 -47.92 -10.65
CA GLY A 92 15.48 -46.56 -10.92
C GLY A 92 14.53 -45.45 -10.48
N TYR A 93 14.65 -44.29 -11.12
CA TYR A 93 14.02 -43.04 -10.73
C TYR A 93 13.15 -42.50 -11.89
N THR A 94 12.01 -41.92 -11.51
CA THR A 94 11.16 -41.18 -12.45
C THR A 94 11.75 -39.81 -12.81
N GLN A 95 11.27 -39.19 -13.90
CA GLN A 95 11.77 -37.90 -14.37
C GLN A 95 11.51 -36.79 -13.32
N ASP A 96 10.36 -36.78 -12.66
CA ASP A 96 10.00 -35.83 -11.62
C ASP A 96 10.94 -35.90 -10.38
N TYR A 97 11.37 -37.10 -10.00
CA TYR A 97 12.39 -37.29 -8.97
C TYR A 97 13.73 -36.67 -9.37
N GLN A 98 14.20 -36.98 -10.59
CA GLN A 98 15.47 -36.45 -11.09
C GLN A 98 15.44 -34.93 -11.21
N ASP A 99 14.37 -34.39 -11.77
CA ASP A 99 14.18 -32.93 -11.88
C ASP A 99 14.14 -32.26 -10.51
N THR A 100 13.55 -32.89 -9.51
CA THR A 100 13.53 -32.39 -8.12
C THR A 100 14.94 -32.29 -7.54
N ILE A 101 15.77 -33.33 -7.70
CA ILE A 101 17.15 -33.31 -7.17
C ILE A 101 18.00 -32.25 -7.89
N TRP A 102 17.89 -32.16 -9.22
CA TRP A 102 18.58 -31.12 -9.99
C TRP A 102 18.16 -29.71 -9.61
N GLU A 103 16.88 -29.48 -9.41
CA GLU A 103 16.41 -28.16 -9.00
C GLU A 103 16.84 -27.83 -7.56
N ALA A 104 16.85 -28.80 -6.65
CA ALA A 104 17.37 -28.60 -5.30
C ALA A 104 18.84 -28.17 -5.30
N LEU A 105 19.67 -28.73 -6.17
CA LEU A 105 21.05 -28.29 -6.36
C LEU A 105 21.14 -26.84 -6.89
N LYS A 106 20.30 -26.46 -7.84
CA LYS A 106 20.25 -25.07 -8.35
C LYS A 106 19.80 -24.09 -7.29
N ILE A 107 18.82 -24.47 -6.46
CA ILE A 107 18.34 -23.65 -5.35
C ILE A 107 19.47 -23.47 -4.33
N ALA A 108 20.16 -24.54 -3.95
CA ALA A 108 21.30 -24.50 -3.04
C ALA A 108 22.44 -23.59 -3.58
N GLN A 109 22.72 -23.64 -4.88
CA GLN A 109 23.71 -22.77 -5.54
C GLN A 109 23.27 -21.30 -5.47
N ARG A 110 22.01 -20.99 -5.82
CA ARG A 110 21.47 -19.61 -5.73
C ARG A 110 21.56 -19.05 -4.32
N ARG A 111 21.37 -19.91 -3.31
CA ARG A 111 21.42 -19.54 -1.89
C ARG A 111 22.82 -19.55 -1.31
N ASN A 112 23.83 -19.89 -2.11
CA ASN A 112 25.23 -20.02 -1.69
C ASN A 112 25.42 -21.02 -0.53
N HIS A 113 24.65 -22.10 -0.54
CA HIS A 113 24.81 -23.20 0.41
C HIS A 113 26.04 -24.04 0.05
N LYS A 114 26.73 -24.55 1.08
CA LYS A 114 27.85 -25.48 0.89
C LYS A 114 27.37 -26.88 0.51
N GLN A 115 26.19 -27.24 0.98
CA GLN A 115 25.52 -28.51 0.77
C GLN A 115 24.04 -28.26 0.56
N VAL A 116 23.37 -29.17 -0.15
CA VAL A 116 21.90 -29.14 -0.32
C VAL A 116 21.25 -29.48 1.00
N VAL A 117 20.45 -28.60 1.53
CA VAL A 117 19.73 -28.77 2.78
C VAL A 117 18.26 -29.18 2.51
N VAL A 118 17.59 -29.68 3.56
CA VAL A 118 16.19 -30.13 3.49
C VAL A 118 15.28 -29.07 2.88
N GLY A 119 15.50 -27.79 3.18
CA GLY A 119 14.73 -26.67 2.65
C GLY A 119 14.85 -26.52 1.14
N ASP A 120 16.01 -26.81 0.55
CA ASP A 120 16.22 -26.75 -0.90
C ASP A 120 15.45 -27.85 -1.61
N VAL A 121 15.46 -29.08 -1.03
CA VAL A 121 14.69 -30.22 -1.58
C VAL A 121 13.20 -29.99 -1.44
N LEU A 122 12.73 -29.45 -0.31
CA LEU A 122 11.32 -29.12 -0.12
C LEU A 122 10.85 -28.07 -1.12
N SER A 123 11.67 -27.04 -1.37
CA SER A 123 11.39 -26.00 -2.38
C SER A 123 11.34 -26.58 -3.81
N ALA A 124 12.19 -27.53 -4.14
CA ALA A 124 12.17 -28.21 -5.44
C ALA A 124 10.93 -29.13 -5.58
N LEU A 125 10.55 -29.85 -4.51
CA LEU A 125 9.32 -30.64 -4.46
C LEU A 125 8.07 -29.80 -4.70
N ALA A 126 8.02 -28.57 -4.20
CA ALA A 126 6.92 -27.63 -4.44
C ALA A 126 6.73 -27.35 -5.95
N ILE A 127 7.79 -27.49 -6.77
CA ILE A 127 7.75 -27.28 -8.21
C ILE A 127 7.35 -28.55 -8.96
N TYR A 128 7.91 -29.71 -8.60
CA TYR A 128 7.82 -30.93 -9.40
C TYR A 128 6.86 -31.97 -8.84
N ASP A 129 6.64 -32.02 -7.52
CA ASP A 129 5.74 -33.03 -6.94
C ASP A 129 4.26 -32.70 -7.15
N PRO A 130 3.46 -33.58 -7.80
CA PRO A 130 2.07 -33.28 -8.10
C PRO A 130 1.16 -33.28 -6.86
N VAL A 131 1.51 -34.06 -5.80
CA VAL A 131 0.72 -34.12 -4.56
C VAL A 131 0.96 -32.86 -3.75
N PHE A 132 2.22 -32.45 -3.60
CA PHE A 132 2.57 -31.26 -2.86
C PHE A 132 2.02 -29.99 -3.54
N ARG A 133 2.13 -29.87 -4.86
CA ARG A 133 1.52 -28.76 -5.62
C ARG A 133 0.01 -28.66 -5.39
N LYS A 134 -0.69 -29.80 -5.33
CA LYS A 134 -2.13 -29.80 -5.04
C LYS A 134 -2.44 -29.31 -3.62
N ILE A 135 -1.64 -29.72 -2.63
CA ILE A 135 -1.75 -29.23 -1.24
C ILE A 135 -1.54 -27.72 -1.19
N LEU A 136 -0.46 -27.20 -1.82
CA LEU A 136 -0.15 -25.78 -1.86
C LEU A 136 -1.24 -24.96 -2.56
N THR A 137 -1.76 -25.45 -3.69
CA THR A 137 -2.85 -24.76 -4.39
C THR A 137 -4.11 -24.71 -3.53
N GLY A 138 -4.44 -25.80 -2.81
CA GLY A 138 -5.57 -25.82 -1.88
C GLY A 138 -5.43 -24.82 -0.71
N ALA A 139 -4.21 -24.56 -0.28
CA ALA A 139 -3.88 -23.58 0.76
C ALA A 139 -3.60 -22.16 0.24
N ASN A 140 -3.77 -21.92 -1.06
CA ASN A 140 -3.44 -20.63 -1.72
C ASN A 140 -1.98 -20.20 -1.52
N LEU A 141 -1.05 -21.16 -1.55
CA LEU A 141 0.38 -20.95 -1.42
C LEU A 141 1.09 -21.11 -2.78
N LYS A 142 2.16 -20.33 -2.95
CA LYS A 142 3.03 -20.38 -4.12
C LYS A 142 4.33 -21.13 -3.80
N ASN A 143 5.03 -21.62 -4.82
CA ASN A 143 6.34 -22.25 -4.65
C ASN A 143 7.35 -21.34 -3.94
N ALA A 144 7.31 -20.02 -4.22
CA ALA A 144 8.15 -19.04 -3.56
C ALA A 144 7.89 -18.92 -2.04
N ASP A 145 6.68 -19.20 -1.59
CA ASP A 145 6.34 -19.17 -0.17
C ASP A 145 7.08 -20.28 0.60
N ILE A 146 7.17 -21.47 0.02
CA ILE A 146 7.94 -22.59 0.59
C ILE A 146 9.44 -22.28 0.59
N GLU A 147 9.94 -21.59 -0.43
CA GLU A 147 11.33 -21.17 -0.49
C GLU A 147 11.65 -20.15 0.63
N ASN A 148 10.77 -19.18 0.87
CA ASN A 148 10.92 -18.20 1.95
C ASN A 148 10.84 -18.85 3.34
N LEU A 149 9.86 -19.75 3.56
CA LEU A 149 9.73 -20.47 4.82
C LEU A 149 10.93 -21.38 5.13
N SER A 150 11.49 -21.99 4.09
CA SER A 150 12.72 -22.78 4.21
C SER A 150 13.90 -21.92 4.64
N TRP A 151 14.05 -20.74 4.04
CA TRP A 151 15.05 -19.76 4.44
C TRP A 151 14.83 -19.29 5.90
N TRP A 152 13.59 -19.03 6.29
CA TRP A 152 13.26 -18.63 7.65
C TRP A 152 13.63 -19.72 8.67
N LEU A 153 13.27 -20.97 8.40
CA LEU A 153 13.67 -22.12 9.24
C LEU A 153 15.20 -22.21 9.43
N GLU A 154 15.96 -22.04 8.34
CA GLU A 154 17.42 -22.07 8.38
C GLU A 154 18.00 -20.89 9.18
N SER A 155 17.44 -19.70 9.02
CA SER A 155 17.84 -18.51 9.78
C SER A 155 17.62 -18.71 11.28
N VAL A 156 16.49 -19.32 11.68
CA VAL A 156 16.19 -19.66 13.09
C VAL A 156 17.16 -20.73 13.60
N LYS A 157 17.38 -21.83 12.86
CA LYS A 157 18.34 -22.89 13.23
C LYS A 157 19.74 -22.32 13.42
N LYS A 158 20.21 -21.44 12.53
CA LYS A 158 21.51 -20.78 12.60
C LYS A 158 21.63 -19.91 13.85
N THR A 159 20.60 -19.08 14.14
CA THR A 159 20.60 -18.20 15.32
C THR A 159 20.64 -19.00 16.62
N ILE A 160 19.89 -20.11 16.70
CA ILE A 160 19.90 -21.01 17.86
C ILE A 160 21.28 -21.69 18.00
N GLY A 161 21.87 -22.14 16.88
CA GLY A 161 23.20 -22.76 16.85
C GLY A 161 24.29 -21.80 17.32
N GLU A 162 24.26 -20.55 16.85
CA GLU A 162 25.22 -19.51 17.26
C GLU A 162 25.11 -19.20 18.76
N LYS A 163 23.91 -19.15 19.33
CA LYS A 163 23.71 -18.93 20.78
C LYS A 163 24.17 -20.09 21.64
N LYS A 164 24.10 -21.32 21.16
CA LYS A 164 24.54 -22.52 21.88
C LYS A 164 26.07 -22.66 21.99
N LYS A 165 26.80 -22.04 21.04
CA LYS A 165 28.26 -22.15 20.98
C LYS A 165 28.95 -20.96 21.66
N TRP A 166 28.68 -20.78 22.97
CA TRP A 166 29.21 -19.68 23.78
C TRP A 166 30.73 -19.63 23.83
N TRP A 167 31.44 -20.77 23.60
CA TRP A 167 32.89 -20.93 23.61
C TRP A 167 33.57 -20.55 22.29
N GLU A 168 32.81 -20.27 21.21
CA GLU A 168 33.42 -19.78 19.96
C GLU A 168 33.98 -18.39 20.16
N TYR A 169 35.10 -18.12 19.49
CA TYR A 169 35.83 -16.85 19.58
C TYR A 169 34.92 -15.63 19.44
N HIS A 170 33.98 -15.65 18.47
CA HIS A 170 33.02 -14.56 18.25
C HIS A 170 32.06 -14.31 19.43
N ASN A 171 31.70 -15.35 20.17
CA ASN A 171 30.85 -15.22 21.35
C ASN A 171 31.63 -14.79 22.60
N LEU A 172 32.89 -15.16 22.68
CA LEU A 172 33.80 -14.73 23.77
C LEU A 172 34.19 -13.26 23.61
N MET A 173 34.36 -12.76 22.39
CA MET A 173 34.66 -11.35 22.10
C MET A 173 33.53 -10.37 22.46
N ARG A 174 32.32 -10.85 22.69
CA ARG A 174 31.20 -10.02 23.19
C ARG A 174 31.41 -9.49 24.61
N HIS A 175 32.34 -10.04 25.38
CA HIS A 175 32.51 -9.77 26.81
C HIS A 175 33.62 -8.78 27.18
N GLY A 176 34.08 -7.94 26.27
CA GLY A 176 34.90 -6.80 26.63
C GLY A 176 36.24 -6.70 25.92
N THR A 177 36.53 -5.52 25.44
CA THR A 177 37.86 -5.14 25.01
C THR A 177 38.46 -4.18 26.03
N LEU A 178 39.67 -4.47 26.51
CA LEU A 178 40.45 -3.60 27.39
C LEU A 178 40.59 -2.17 26.87
N ALA A 179 40.46 -1.97 25.55
CA ALA A 179 40.52 -0.67 24.89
C ALA A 179 39.41 0.29 25.32
N LYS A 180 38.21 -0.19 25.68
CA LYS A 180 37.08 0.65 26.11
C LYS A 180 37.38 1.34 27.44
N GLU A 181 37.96 0.64 28.39
CA GLU A 181 38.28 1.19 29.71
C GLU A 181 39.40 2.24 29.67
N TRP A 182 40.35 2.10 28.73
CA TRP A 182 41.45 3.03 28.59
C TRP A 182 41.07 4.38 27.93
N THR A 183 40.01 4.39 27.10
CA THR A 183 39.55 5.63 26.43
C THR A 183 38.47 6.36 27.22
N ALA A 184 37.81 5.71 28.19
CA ALA A 184 36.73 6.30 29.01
C ALA A 184 37.17 7.56 29.79
N GLY A 185 38.45 7.71 30.09
CA GLY A 185 38.98 8.90 30.74
C GLY A 185 39.09 10.15 29.85
N TYR A 186 39.01 9.98 28.52
CA TYR A 186 39.14 11.04 27.53
C TYR A 186 37.82 11.45 26.87
N THR A 187 36.70 10.78 27.13
CA THR A 187 35.42 10.97 26.45
C THR A 187 34.26 11.32 27.41
N LEU A 188 34.54 12.10 28.45
CA LEU A 188 33.58 12.40 29.50
C LEU A 188 32.35 13.19 29.00
N THR A 189 32.56 14.18 28.10
CA THR A 189 31.48 14.98 27.55
C THR A 189 30.73 14.18 26.49
N LEU A 190 31.46 13.44 25.67
CA LEU A 190 30.91 12.55 24.64
C LEU A 190 29.97 11.49 25.27
N ASP A 191 30.39 10.82 26.33
CA ASP A 191 29.61 9.78 27.01
C ASP A 191 28.33 10.30 27.68
N LYS A 192 28.27 11.60 28.03
CA LYS A 192 27.07 12.25 28.57
C LYS A 192 26.06 12.63 27.48
N CYS A 193 26.56 13.12 26.35
CA CYS A 193 25.71 13.70 25.28
C CYS A 193 25.38 12.73 24.15
N CYS A 194 26.02 11.54 24.10
CA CYS A 194 25.89 10.58 23.03
C CYS A 194 25.39 9.22 23.52
N ALA A 195 24.64 8.53 22.69
CA ALA A 195 24.27 7.13 22.90
C ALA A 195 25.36 6.20 22.31
N ASP A 196 25.92 5.32 23.13
CA ASP A 196 26.92 4.33 22.70
C ASP A 196 26.24 3.10 22.08
N TRP A 197 26.16 3.07 20.76
CA TRP A 197 25.57 1.94 20.04
C TRP A 197 26.41 0.66 20.12
N THR A 198 27.71 0.80 20.35
CA THR A 198 28.59 -0.34 20.54
C THR A 198 28.30 -1.06 21.86
N ASP A 199 28.03 -0.30 22.90
CA ASP A 199 27.64 -0.84 24.20
C ASP A 199 26.26 -1.52 24.16
N ILE A 200 25.28 -0.87 23.48
CA ILE A 200 23.96 -1.44 23.23
C ILE A 200 24.07 -2.75 22.45
N ALA A 201 24.87 -2.78 21.39
CA ALA A 201 25.09 -3.98 20.58
C ALA A 201 25.74 -5.13 21.37
N GLN A 202 26.63 -4.81 22.34
CA GLN A 202 27.26 -5.82 23.20
C GLN A 202 26.28 -6.39 24.24
N LYS A 203 25.46 -5.55 24.87
CA LYS A 203 24.54 -5.94 25.95
C LYS A 203 23.26 -6.61 25.43
N GLU A 204 22.59 -5.96 24.49
CA GLU A 204 21.28 -6.37 24.01
C GLU A 204 21.36 -7.12 22.67
N GLY A 205 22.39 -6.84 21.89
CA GLY A 205 22.55 -7.29 20.51
C GLY A 205 21.65 -6.48 19.55
N PHE A 206 22.10 -6.30 18.32
CA PHE A 206 21.22 -5.81 17.27
C PHE A 206 20.61 -6.99 16.49
N PRO A 207 19.36 -6.89 16.04
CA PRO A 207 18.78 -7.90 15.17
C PRO A 207 19.63 -8.05 13.90
N LYS A 208 19.59 -9.22 13.28
CA LYS A 208 20.23 -9.41 11.99
C LYS A 208 19.58 -8.49 10.97
N ILE A 209 20.37 -7.61 10.38
CA ILE A 209 19.88 -6.67 9.37
C ILE A 209 19.74 -7.44 8.06
N VAL A 210 18.63 -7.21 7.40
CA VAL A 210 18.32 -7.76 6.07
C VAL A 210 18.32 -6.61 5.07
N GLY A 211 18.93 -6.83 3.94
CA GLY A 211 19.18 -5.79 2.93
C GLY A 211 20.30 -4.84 3.35
N HIS A 212 20.61 -3.91 2.48
CA HIS A 212 21.64 -2.89 2.67
C HIS A 212 23.08 -3.39 2.88
N GLU A 213 23.38 -4.65 2.54
CA GLU A 213 24.74 -5.18 2.69
C GLU A 213 25.76 -4.40 1.85
N LYS A 214 25.36 -3.96 0.65
CA LYS A 214 26.19 -3.15 -0.26
C LYS A 214 26.48 -1.77 0.33
N GLU A 215 25.46 -1.15 0.91
CA GLU A 215 25.56 0.17 1.55
C GLU A 215 26.46 0.09 2.79
N ILE A 216 26.33 -0.96 3.61
CA ILE A 216 27.19 -1.20 4.77
C ILE A 216 28.64 -1.37 4.31
N GLU A 217 28.93 -2.19 3.29
CA GLU A 217 30.28 -2.36 2.75
C GLU A 217 30.84 -1.06 2.13
N GLN A 218 29.98 -0.23 1.53
CA GLN A 218 30.40 1.06 1.01
C GLN A 218 30.78 2.02 2.13
N VAL A 219 30.00 2.09 3.21
CA VAL A 219 30.31 2.85 4.42
C VAL A 219 31.61 2.37 5.04
N GLU A 220 31.82 1.05 5.19
CA GLU A 220 33.08 0.48 5.68
C GLU A 220 34.29 0.91 4.86
N ARG A 221 34.16 0.86 3.53
CA ARG A 221 35.27 1.27 2.61
C ARG A 221 35.60 2.75 2.72
N ILE A 222 34.58 3.62 2.88
CA ILE A 222 34.83 5.07 3.03
C ILE A 222 35.49 5.35 4.37
N LEU A 223 34.97 4.81 5.48
CA LEU A 223 35.55 4.98 6.81
C LEU A 223 36.98 4.43 6.93
N ALA A 224 37.37 3.48 6.09
CA ALA A 224 38.72 2.91 6.06
C ALA A 224 39.75 3.78 5.30
N ARG A 225 39.33 4.83 4.61
CA ARG A 225 40.24 5.75 3.90
C ARG A 225 41.08 6.58 4.88
N ARG A 226 42.23 7.03 4.42
CA ARG A 226 43.09 7.95 5.17
C ARG A 226 42.67 9.41 5.06
N GLU A 227 42.06 9.78 3.93
CA GLU A 227 41.54 11.11 3.64
C GLU A 227 40.10 10.98 3.19
N TYR A 228 39.27 12.00 3.47
CA TYR A 228 37.86 12.03 3.12
C TYR A 228 37.10 10.78 3.63
N ASN A 229 37.27 10.50 4.92
CA ASN A 229 36.71 9.33 5.60
C ASN A 229 35.35 9.63 6.29
N ASN A 230 34.65 10.67 5.84
CA ASN A 230 33.33 11.07 6.35
C ASN A 230 32.26 10.60 5.40
N VAL A 231 31.17 10.04 5.97
CA VAL A 231 30.05 9.46 5.23
C VAL A 231 28.84 10.34 5.35
N LEU A 232 28.19 10.65 4.22
CA LEU A 232 26.86 11.25 4.17
C LEU A 232 25.85 10.20 3.71
N LEU A 233 25.07 9.69 4.66
CA LEU A 233 24.06 8.66 4.41
C LEU A 233 22.75 9.34 4.01
N VAL A 234 22.33 9.16 2.76
CA VAL A 234 21.17 9.84 2.18
C VAL A 234 20.05 8.84 1.86
N GLY A 235 18.84 9.14 2.23
CA GLY A 235 17.67 8.31 1.90
C GLY A 235 16.38 8.86 2.49
N GLU A 236 15.25 8.36 2.04
CA GLU A 236 13.96 8.73 2.60
C GLU A 236 13.79 8.27 4.05
N PRO A 237 13.01 9.02 4.87
CA PRO A 237 12.68 8.57 6.22
C PRO A 237 11.97 7.22 6.21
N GLY A 238 12.56 6.20 6.85
CA GLY A 238 11.97 4.87 6.94
C GLY A 238 12.56 3.79 6.04
N VAL A 239 13.52 4.13 5.16
CA VAL A 239 14.21 3.12 4.30
C VAL A 239 15.20 2.24 5.07
N GLY A 240 15.57 2.59 6.31
CA GLY A 240 16.52 1.79 7.09
C GLY A 240 17.91 2.44 7.25
N ARG A 241 18.06 3.77 7.09
CA ARG A 241 19.34 4.47 7.26
C ARG A 241 20.06 4.13 8.58
N LYS A 242 19.33 4.11 9.70
CA LYS A 242 19.88 3.69 11.01
C LYS A 242 20.23 2.21 11.04
N SER A 243 19.51 1.38 10.31
CA SER A 243 19.80 -0.06 10.21
C SER A 243 21.15 -0.31 9.52
N VAL A 244 21.54 0.51 8.53
CA VAL A 244 22.89 0.45 7.92
C VAL A 244 23.96 0.64 8.98
N ILE A 245 23.80 1.63 9.86
CA ILE A 245 24.75 1.89 10.95
C ILE A 245 24.74 0.77 11.99
N GLN A 246 23.57 0.26 12.36
CA GLN A 246 23.47 -0.90 13.25
C GLN A 246 24.18 -2.13 12.68
N GLY A 247 24.08 -2.34 11.36
CA GLY A 247 24.85 -3.37 10.64
C GLY A 247 26.36 -3.18 10.73
N LEU A 248 26.81 -1.95 10.52
CA LEU A 248 28.21 -1.58 10.68
C LEU A 248 28.71 -1.85 12.12
N VAL A 249 27.95 -1.39 13.13
CA VAL A 249 28.26 -1.61 14.53
C VAL A 249 28.38 -3.09 14.85
N ARG A 250 27.42 -3.89 14.40
CA ARG A 250 27.44 -5.35 14.60
C ARG A 250 28.67 -6.00 14.00
N LYS A 251 29.03 -5.66 12.76
CA LYS A 251 30.23 -6.16 12.10
C LYS A 251 31.50 -5.70 12.83
N ALA A 252 31.58 -4.43 13.23
CA ALA A 252 32.72 -3.86 13.93
C ALA A 252 32.95 -4.52 15.29
N VAL A 253 31.89 -4.75 16.08
CA VAL A 253 31.95 -5.46 17.38
C VAL A 253 32.41 -6.91 17.22
N LEU A 254 31.94 -7.59 16.16
CA LEU A 254 32.30 -8.98 15.89
C LEU A 254 33.68 -9.14 15.19
N GLY A 255 34.38 -8.04 14.88
CA GLY A 255 35.63 -8.09 14.15
C GLY A 255 35.51 -8.56 12.70
N GLN A 256 34.31 -8.42 12.11
CA GLN A 256 33.97 -8.84 10.73
C GLN A 256 34.05 -7.71 9.72
N SER A 257 34.39 -6.52 10.15
CA SER A 257 34.58 -5.34 9.32
C SER A 257 36.06 -5.19 8.87
N LEU A 258 36.37 -4.11 8.20
CA LEU A 258 37.78 -3.78 7.84
C LEU A 258 38.60 -3.47 9.11
N SER A 259 39.87 -3.76 9.11
CA SER A 259 40.79 -3.62 10.27
C SER A 259 40.75 -2.24 10.92
N THR A 260 40.58 -1.19 10.10
CA THR A 260 40.51 0.22 10.52
C THR A 260 39.17 0.60 11.17
N VAL A 261 38.14 -0.18 10.98
CA VAL A 261 36.78 0.05 11.52
C VAL A 261 36.47 -0.89 12.67
N ASN A 262 37.11 -2.07 12.70
CA ASN A 262 36.92 -3.07 13.77
C ASN A 262 37.21 -2.48 15.14
N TYR A 263 36.36 -2.82 16.11
CA TYR A 263 36.46 -2.46 17.52
C TYR A 263 36.38 -0.95 17.81
N LYS A 264 36.03 -0.10 16.83
CA LYS A 264 35.75 1.30 17.08
C LYS A 264 34.42 1.47 17.79
N ARG A 265 34.33 2.49 18.64
CA ARG A 265 33.09 2.89 19.30
C ARG A 265 32.24 3.72 18.33
N VAL A 266 30.98 3.38 18.19
CA VAL A 266 30.01 4.15 17.37
C VAL A 266 29.07 4.89 18.31
N MET A 267 29.14 6.22 18.28
CA MET A 267 28.44 7.10 19.21
C MET A 267 27.45 7.99 18.46
N GLU A 268 26.16 7.90 18.76
CA GLU A 268 25.13 8.78 18.18
C GLU A 268 24.99 10.04 19.03
N LEU A 269 25.26 11.20 18.45
CA LEU A 269 25.07 12.49 19.10
C LEU A 269 23.60 12.87 19.10
N ASN A 270 23.02 13.06 20.29
CA ASN A 270 21.63 13.49 20.46
C ASN A 270 21.52 15.02 20.43
N MET A 271 21.49 15.59 19.24
CA MET A 271 21.39 17.05 19.05
C MET A 271 20.15 17.66 19.73
N PRO A 272 18.94 17.07 19.65
CA PRO A 272 17.76 17.61 20.36
C PRO A 272 17.96 17.69 21.87
N SER A 273 18.54 16.67 22.50
CA SER A 273 18.83 16.71 23.96
C SER A 273 19.85 17.79 24.31
N LEU A 274 20.89 17.92 23.50
CA LEU A 274 21.91 18.95 23.68
C LEU A 274 21.31 20.36 23.58
N MET A 275 20.43 20.60 22.61
CA MET A 275 19.69 21.86 22.45
C MET A 275 18.74 22.16 23.60
N ALA A 276 18.19 21.16 24.26
CA ALA A 276 17.30 21.32 25.41
C ALA A 276 18.07 21.65 26.72
N GLU A 277 19.32 21.21 26.84
CA GLU A 277 20.17 21.44 28.03
C GLU A 277 20.92 22.77 27.99
N THR A 278 21.09 23.37 26.79
CA THR A 278 21.84 24.62 26.61
C THR A 278 20.89 25.83 26.54
N THR A 279 21.29 26.95 27.18
CA THR A 279 20.48 28.16 27.18
C THR A 279 20.93 29.16 26.11
N THR A 280 22.18 29.08 25.68
CA THR A 280 22.77 29.98 24.68
C THR A 280 23.45 29.21 23.53
N VAL A 281 23.55 29.86 22.39
CA VAL A 281 24.25 29.30 21.21
C VAL A 281 25.73 29.08 21.51
N ASP A 282 26.37 30.03 22.20
CA ASP A 282 27.78 29.98 22.56
C ASP A 282 28.11 28.81 23.50
N GLU A 283 27.22 28.47 24.44
CA GLU A 283 27.38 27.30 25.33
C GLU A 283 27.33 26.01 24.52
N MET A 284 26.42 25.94 23.58
CA MET A 284 26.28 24.77 22.72
C MET A 284 27.49 24.60 21.78
N GLU A 285 27.97 25.69 21.21
CA GLU A 285 29.20 25.66 20.39
C GLU A 285 30.41 25.16 21.18
N ASN A 286 30.57 25.63 22.41
CA ASN A 286 31.65 25.17 23.29
C ASN A 286 31.54 23.68 23.66
N ILE A 287 30.31 23.17 23.87
CA ILE A 287 30.10 21.75 24.15
C ILE A 287 30.40 20.89 22.92
N LEU A 288 29.93 21.32 21.73
CA LEU A 288 30.21 20.63 20.47
C LEU A 288 31.70 20.60 20.15
N ASP A 289 32.40 21.72 20.34
CA ASP A 289 33.86 21.79 20.14
C ASP A 289 34.58 20.80 21.06
N LYS A 290 34.18 20.74 22.37
CA LYS A 290 34.71 19.74 23.30
C LYS A 290 34.42 18.31 22.84
N ILE A 291 33.20 18.00 22.41
CA ILE A 291 32.84 16.65 21.92
C ILE A 291 33.73 16.28 20.72
N PHE A 292 33.90 17.20 19.74
CA PHE A 292 34.75 16.96 18.58
C PHE A 292 36.23 16.80 18.94
N GLN A 293 36.73 17.58 19.90
CA GLN A 293 38.09 17.40 20.44
C GLN A 293 38.29 16.05 21.12
N GLU A 294 37.30 15.61 21.91
CA GLU A 294 37.29 14.29 22.56
C GLU A 294 37.31 13.16 21.52
N VAL A 295 36.50 13.27 20.44
CA VAL A 295 36.49 12.30 19.32
C VAL A 295 37.86 12.17 18.65
N VAL A 296 38.50 13.31 18.34
CA VAL A 296 39.84 13.35 17.73
C VAL A 296 40.89 12.76 18.67
N SER A 297 40.84 13.14 19.96
CA SER A 297 41.79 12.69 20.96
C SER A 297 41.70 11.20 21.26
N ALA A 298 40.47 10.64 21.23
CA ALA A 298 40.24 9.22 21.44
C ALA A 298 40.68 8.37 20.22
N GLY A 299 40.52 8.87 18.98
CA GLY A 299 40.92 8.23 17.74
C GLY A 299 40.26 6.93 17.35
N ASN A 300 39.43 6.36 18.27
CA ASN A 300 38.72 5.11 18.09
C ASN A 300 37.17 5.28 18.07
N VAL A 301 36.68 6.51 17.84
CA VAL A 301 35.27 6.85 17.82
C VAL A 301 34.80 7.16 16.40
N ILE A 302 33.65 6.63 16.03
CA ILE A 302 32.88 7.01 14.85
C ILE A 302 31.64 7.76 15.36
N LEU A 303 31.53 9.04 15.04
CA LEU A 303 30.43 9.89 15.45
C LEU A 303 29.26 9.74 14.47
N VAL A 304 28.03 9.62 14.94
CA VAL A 304 26.81 9.58 14.14
C VAL A 304 25.96 10.79 14.46
N ILE A 305 25.51 11.51 13.42
CA ILE A 305 24.57 12.64 13.58
C ILE A 305 23.36 12.38 12.68
N ASP A 306 22.19 12.15 13.30
CA ASP A 306 20.93 12.01 12.57
C ASP A 306 20.29 13.38 12.31
N GLY A 307 19.69 13.53 11.12
CA GLY A 307 19.08 14.80 10.72
C GLY A 307 20.10 15.91 10.48
N PHE A 308 21.31 15.59 10.06
CA PHE A 308 22.44 16.52 9.88
C PHE A 308 22.08 17.77 9.08
N HIS A 309 21.20 17.66 8.07
CA HIS A 309 20.72 18.77 7.27
C HIS A 309 19.97 19.86 8.07
N ASN A 310 19.44 19.54 9.26
CA ASN A 310 18.79 20.52 10.12
C ASN A 310 19.77 21.45 10.83
N PHE A 311 21.06 21.12 10.81
CA PHE A 311 22.12 21.82 11.52
C PHE A 311 23.14 22.47 10.59
N ILE A 312 22.89 22.46 9.28
CA ILE A 312 23.80 22.99 8.25
C ILE A 312 23.07 24.05 7.41
N GLY A 313 23.70 25.23 7.23
CA GLY A 313 23.26 26.26 6.30
C GLY A 313 21.96 26.98 6.69
N ASN A 314 21.47 26.81 7.88
CA ASN A 314 20.26 27.47 8.36
C ASN A 314 20.57 28.92 8.78
N LYS A 315 19.67 29.86 8.40
CA LYS A 315 19.73 31.20 8.96
C LYS A 315 19.45 31.13 10.47
N PRO A 316 20.24 31.86 11.30
CA PRO A 316 20.00 31.90 12.75
C PRO A 316 18.57 32.31 13.06
N GLY A 317 17.83 31.45 13.74
CA GLY A 317 16.48 31.71 14.23
C GLY A 317 16.23 30.99 15.54
N PRO A 318 15.15 31.33 16.30
CA PRO A 318 14.85 30.65 17.54
C PRO A 318 14.74 29.13 17.33
N GLY A 319 15.63 28.35 17.96
CA GLY A 319 15.68 26.87 17.80
C GLY A 319 16.39 26.33 16.55
N MET A 320 17.02 27.19 15.73
CA MET A 320 17.85 26.78 14.59
C MET A 320 19.31 27.18 14.83
N MET A 321 20.21 26.21 14.66
CA MET A 321 21.62 26.40 14.82
C MET A 321 22.37 25.98 13.56
N ASP A 322 23.42 26.69 13.22
CA ASP A 322 24.35 26.32 12.14
C ASP A 322 25.69 25.88 12.72
N ILE A 323 25.98 24.58 12.65
CA ILE A 323 27.25 24.00 13.08
C ILE A 323 28.30 23.93 11.98
N SER A 324 28.01 24.49 10.79
CA SER A 324 28.88 24.41 9.62
C SER A 324 30.28 24.89 9.89
N GLY A 325 30.41 26.02 10.60
CA GLY A 325 31.70 26.63 10.92
C GLY A 325 32.57 25.76 11.82
N ILE A 326 31.98 25.18 12.85
CA ILE A 326 32.68 24.36 13.85
C ILE A 326 33.12 23.05 13.22
N ILE A 327 32.19 22.31 12.62
CA ILE A 327 32.46 20.98 12.09
C ILE A 327 33.45 21.00 10.92
N ALA A 328 33.44 22.06 10.09
CA ALA A 328 34.36 22.21 8.95
C ALA A 328 35.84 22.15 9.34
N SER A 329 36.19 22.57 10.57
CA SER A 329 37.56 22.53 11.10
C SER A 329 38.02 21.12 11.50
N TYR A 330 37.09 20.21 11.73
CA TYR A 330 37.36 18.81 12.15
C TYR A 330 37.26 17.80 11.02
N LEU A 331 36.38 17.98 10.04
CA LEU A 331 36.14 17.05 8.92
C LEU A 331 37.39 16.67 8.13
N PRO A 332 38.43 17.55 7.93
CA PRO A 332 39.66 17.17 7.23
C PRO A 332 40.61 16.30 8.06
N LYS A 333 40.38 16.15 9.38
CA LYS A 333 41.29 15.40 10.25
C LYS A 333 41.05 13.89 10.09
N PRO A 334 42.08 13.07 9.83
CA PRO A 334 41.90 11.62 9.65
C PRO A 334 41.34 10.88 10.86
N GLU A 335 41.62 11.41 12.06
CA GLU A 335 41.12 10.85 13.34
C GLU A 335 39.64 11.16 13.60
N PHE A 336 39.08 12.14 12.90
CA PHE A 336 37.68 12.54 13.01
C PHE A 336 36.86 11.80 11.97
N GLN A 337 36.09 10.81 12.40
CA GLN A 337 35.23 10.02 11.53
C GLN A 337 33.78 10.26 11.87
N ILE A 338 32.96 10.64 10.88
CA ILE A 338 31.57 10.92 11.05
C ILE A 338 30.71 10.20 10.02
N VAL A 339 29.55 9.75 10.47
CA VAL A 339 28.43 9.30 9.61
C VAL A 339 27.26 10.23 9.82
N ALA A 340 27.06 11.14 8.87
CA ALA A 340 25.95 12.09 8.88
C ALA A 340 24.75 11.50 8.13
N ILE A 341 23.56 11.57 8.72
CA ILE A 341 22.33 11.06 8.10
C ILE A 341 21.46 12.23 7.65
N CYS A 342 21.02 12.21 6.39
CA CYS A 342 20.09 13.22 5.87
C CYS A 342 19.01 12.62 4.95
N SER A 343 17.97 13.41 4.69
CA SER A 343 16.97 13.12 3.65
C SER A 343 17.38 13.73 2.31
N PHE A 344 16.83 13.26 1.18
CA PHE A 344 17.07 13.86 -0.13
C PHE A 344 16.67 15.34 -0.16
N ILE A 345 15.52 15.68 0.42
CA ILE A 345 15.06 17.06 0.53
C ILE A 345 16.06 17.92 1.33
N GLY A 346 16.52 17.41 2.47
CA GLY A 346 17.50 18.10 3.31
C GLY A 346 18.87 18.25 2.64
N LEU A 347 19.29 17.25 1.86
CA LEU A 347 20.51 17.32 1.06
C LEU A 347 20.46 18.49 0.08
N HIS A 348 19.43 18.52 -0.79
CA HIS A 348 19.31 19.54 -1.84
C HIS A 348 19.07 20.95 -1.29
N LYS A 349 18.29 21.06 -0.20
CA LYS A 349 17.93 22.35 0.35
C LYS A 349 19.05 23.01 1.16
N ASN A 350 19.81 22.23 1.94
CA ASN A 350 20.71 22.77 2.93
C ASN A 350 22.19 22.41 2.66
N ILE A 351 22.49 21.12 2.37
CA ILE A 351 23.88 20.65 2.33
C ILE A 351 24.55 20.97 1.00
N GLU A 352 23.89 20.75 -0.14
CA GLU A 352 24.45 21.01 -1.48
C GLU A 352 24.71 22.50 -1.73
N GLN A 353 24.00 23.38 -1.04
CA GLN A 353 24.25 24.82 -1.11
C GLN A 353 25.56 25.22 -0.40
N ASN A 354 26.09 24.37 0.48
CA ASN A 354 27.36 24.57 1.18
C ASN A 354 28.44 23.64 0.61
N SER A 355 29.04 24.05 -0.52
CA SER A 355 30.04 23.26 -1.24
C SER A 355 31.29 22.95 -0.41
N SER A 356 31.65 23.80 0.57
CA SER A 356 32.81 23.60 1.45
C SER A 356 32.60 22.38 2.39
N ILE A 357 31.39 22.10 2.79
CA ILE A 357 31.08 20.92 3.61
C ILE A 357 30.80 19.70 2.71
N MET A 358 30.07 19.87 1.62
CA MET A 358 29.73 18.77 0.72
C MET A 358 30.96 18.05 0.18
N ASN A 359 32.03 18.79 -0.14
CA ASN A 359 33.28 18.22 -0.67
C ASN A 359 34.06 17.38 0.37
N LEU A 360 33.73 17.46 1.65
CA LEU A 360 34.37 16.71 2.73
C LEU A 360 33.63 15.42 3.09
N PHE A 361 32.51 15.17 2.44
CA PHE A 361 31.70 13.97 2.64
C PHE A 361 31.66 13.11 1.37
N GLU A 362 31.66 11.81 1.55
CA GLU A 362 31.31 10.85 0.51
C GLU A 362 29.84 10.42 0.68
N LYS A 363 29.06 10.57 -0.39
CA LYS A 363 27.63 10.26 -0.39
C LYS A 363 27.39 8.76 -0.54
N VAL A 364 26.56 8.19 0.34
CA VAL A 364 26.02 6.83 0.24
C VAL A 364 24.50 6.91 0.21
N GLU A 365 23.90 6.47 -0.87
CA GLU A 365 22.45 6.42 -1.01
C GLU A 365 21.89 5.13 -0.44
N VAL A 366 20.83 5.25 0.38
CA VAL A 366 20.14 4.12 0.97
C VAL A 366 18.78 3.99 0.26
N PRO A 367 18.64 3.04 -0.67
CA PRO A 367 17.38 2.80 -1.38
C PRO A 367 16.34 2.09 -0.50
N GLU A 368 15.12 2.08 -0.96
CA GLU A 368 14.06 1.22 -0.39
C GLU A 368 14.41 -0.26 -0.63
N ILE A 369 14.30 -1.10 0.39
CA ILE A 369 14.53 -2.53 0.26
C ILE A 369 13.38 -3.22 -0.49
N SER A 370 13.68 -4.35 -1.13
CA SER A 370 12.71 -5.15 -1.87
C SER A 370 11.63 -5.75 -0.96
N GLU A 371 10.50 -6.15 -1.55
CA GLU A 371 9.42 -6.84 -0.85
C GLU A 371 9.91 -8.14 -0.19
N GLN A 372 10.80 -8.87 -0.86
CA GLN A 372 11.39 -10.11 -0.36
C GLN A 372 12.30 -9.84 0.85
N GLU A 373 13.16 -8.84 0.79
CA GLU A 373 13.99 -8.43 1.92
C GLU A 373 13.14 -7.91 3.08
N THR A 374 12.04 -7.21 2.79
CA THR A 374 11.08 -6.77 3.80
C THR A 374 10.42 -7.97 4.49
N LEU A 375 10.02 -8.99 3.73
CA LEU A 375 9.47 -10.23 4.30
C LEU A 375 10.46 -10.88 5.25
N MET A 376 11.72 -11.04 4.84
CA MET A 376 12.79 -11.57 5.68
C MET A 376 13.02 -10.73 6.96
N ALA A 377 12.86 -9.40 6.87
CA ALA A 377 12.94 -8.52 8.04
C ALA A 377 11.79 -8.76 9.01
N LEU A 378 10.54 -8.93 8.50
CA LEU A 378 9.38 -9.28 9.32
C LEU A 378 9.54 -10.66 9.98
N GLU A 379 10.03 -11.65 9.24
CA GLU A 379 10.32 -13.00 9.75
C GLU A 379 11.34 -12.98 10.89
N ASN A 380 12.40 -12.19 10.78
CA ASN A 380 13.40 -12.03 11.84
C ASN A 380 12.84 -11.33 13.09
N LEU A 381 11.86 -10.43 12.93
CA LEU A 381 11.21 -9.73 14.02
C LEU A 381 10.12 -10.59 14.71
N THR A 382 9.55 -11.53 13.98
CA THR A 382 8.43 -12.34 14.44
C THR A 382 8.67 -13.01 15.80
N PRO A 383 9.79 -13.70 16.10
CA PRO A 383 9.99 -14.33 17.40
C PRO A 383 9.97 -13.34 18.58
N VAL A 384 10.45 -12.12 18.35
CA VAL A 384 10.47 -11.07 19.37
C VAL A 384 9.04 -10.59 19.67
N LEU A 385 8.25 -10.34 18.61
CA LEU A 385 6.86 -9.92 18.76
C LEU A 385 5.97 -11.04 19.32
N GLU A 386 6.17 -12.28 18.91
CA GLU A 386 5.47 -13.44 19.48
C GLU A 386 5.72 -13.60 20.97
N GLN A 387 6.96 -13.39 21.40
CA GLN A 387 7.31 -13.41 22.82
C GLN A 387 6.66 -12.26 23.59
N LYS A 388 6.64 -11.06 22.99
CA LYS A 388 6.06 -9.84 23.60
C LYS A 388 4.54 -9.93 23.74
N TYR A 389 3.84 -10.29 22.66
CA TYR A 389 2.38 -10.26 22.60
C TYR A 389 1.70 -11.62 22.90
N LYS A 390 2.45 -12.72 22.92
CA LYS A 390 1.94 -14.10 23.12
C LYS A 390 0.94 -14.54 22.05
N ILE A 391 1.16 -14.11 20.81
CA ILE A 391 0.34 -14.45 19.65
C ILE A 391 1.21 -15.12 18.62
N PHE A 392 0.76 -16.24 18.08
CA PHE A 392 1.43 -16.94 16.99
C PHE A 392 1.18 -16.22 15.65
N VAL A 393 2.22 -16.01 14.86
CA VAL A 393 2.14 -15.31 13.57
C VAL A 393 2.11 -16.31 12.43
N SER A 394 1.05 -16.28 11.61
CA SER A 394 0.97 -17.09 10.40
C SER A 394 1.75 -16.45 9.25
N TYR A 395 2.37 -17.27 8.40
CA TYR A 395 3.09 -16.78 7.23
C TYR A 395 2.18 -16.05 6.20
N PRO A 396 0.95 -16.55 5.91
CA PRO A 396 0.00 -15.80 5.09
C PRO A 396 -0.27 -14.37 5.59
N ALA A 397 -0.27 -14.13 6.91
CA ALA A 397 -0.44 -12.78 7.45
C ALA A 397 0.76 -11.89 7.14
N LEU A 398 2.01 -12.38 7.22
CA LEU A 398 3.20 -11.62 6.85
C LEU A 398 3.20 -11.25 5.36
N ARG A 399 2.86 -12.20 4.51
CA ARG A 399 2.72 -11.97 3.06
C ARG A 399 1.65 -10.91 2.77
N GLU A 400 0.53 -10.98 3.48
CA GLU A 400 -0.56 -10.03 3.30
C GLU A 400 -0.20 -8.62 3.78
N ILE A 401 0.57 -8.47 4.86
CA ILE A 401 1.12 -7.18 5.28
C ILE A 401 1.86 -6.50 4.13
N ILE A 402 2.74 -7.22 3.45
CA ILE A 402 3.53 -6.66 2.33
C ILE A 402 2.64 -6.28 1.16
N SER A 403 1.73 -7.19 0.76
CA SER A 403 0.78 -6.98 -0.34
C SER A 403 -0.06 -5.71 -0.13
N LEU A 404 -0.64 -5.58 1.06
CA LEU A 404 -1.49 -4.44 1.40
C LEU A 404 -0.70 -3.14 1.61
N CYS A 405 0.50 -3.21 2.21
CA CYS A 405 1.39 -2.05 2.30
C CYS A 405 1.80 -1.50 0.94
N ARG A 406 2.09 -2.37 -0.02
CA ARG A 406 2.39 -1.98 -1.39
C ARG A 406 1.23 -1.26 -2.05
N ARG A 407 0.01 -1.76 -1.84
CA ARG A 407 -1.20 -1.30 -2.53
C ARG A 407 -1.80 -0.06 -1.89
N TYR A 408 -1.84 0.01 -0.55
CA TYR A 408 -2.60 1.01 0.18
C TYR A 408 -1.75 2.01 0.97
N LEU A 409 -0.52 1.66 1.34
CA LEU A 409 0.37 2.54 2.10
C LEU A 409 1.53 3.03 1.21
N THR A 410 1.23 3.94 0.29
CA THR A 410 2.20 4.44 -0.70
C THR A 410 3.04 5.61 -0.19
N SER A 411 2.64 6.24 0.93
CA SER A 411 3.30 7.43 1.48
C SER A 411 4.61 7.15 2.22
N LEU A 412 4.82 5.93 2.68
CA LEU A 412 6.02 5.52 3.41
C LEU A 412 6.77 4.43 2.64
N PRO A 413 8.11 4.41 2.70
CA PRO A 413 8.91 3.37 2.07
C PRO A 413 8.93 2.06 2.90
N PHE A 414 9.29 0.95 2.25
CA PHE A 414 9.71 -0.26 2.94
C PHE A 414 11.10 -0.08 3.58
N PRO A 415 11.39 -0.71 4.74
CA PRO A 415 10.52 -1.64 5.48
C PRO A 415 9.56 -0.97 6.46
N LYS A 416 9.69 0.35 6.72
CA LYS A 416 8.98 1.04 7.81
C LYS A 416 7.48 0.78 7.80
N LYS A 417 6.80 1.00 6.67
CA LYS A 417 5.34 0.79 6.56
C LYS A 417 4.89 -0.62 6.94
N ALA A 418 5.71 -1.64 6.60
CA ALA A 418 5.40 -3.03 6.92
C ALA A 418 5.65 -3.35 8.40
N LEU A 419 6.72 -2.81 8.98
CA LEU A 419 7.05 -2.96 10.40
C LEU A 419 5.98 -2.29 11.29
N ASP A 420 5.59 -1.06 10.95
CA ASP A 420 4.55 -0.31 11.67
C ASP A 420 3.20 -1.05 11.61
N LEU A 421 2.81 -1.55 10.42
CA LEU A 421 1.57 -2.33 10.27
C LEU A 421 1.64 -3.68 11.01
N PHE A 422 2.80 -4.32 11.06
CA PHE A 422 2.98 -5.58 11.78
C PHE A 422 2.80 -5.41 13.29
N ASP A 423 3.44 -4.40 13.89
CA ASP A 423 3.28 -4.12 15.32
C ASP A 423 1.82 -3.77 15.67
N GLU A 424 1.16 -2.94 14.85
CA GLU A 424 -0.25 -2.62 14.99
C GLU A 424 -1.15 -3.85 14.86
N ALA A 425 -0.85 -4.75 13.92
CA ALA A 425 -1.59 -5.98 13.73
C ALA A 425 -1.49 -6.92 14.94
N MET A 426 -0.33 -6.98 15.59
CA MET A 426 -0.14 -7.74 16.83
C MET A 426 -0.97 -7.14 17.98
N ILE A 427 -1.00 -5.81 18.09
CA ILE A 427 -1.82 -5.11 19.10
C ILE A 427 -3.30 -5.34 18.83
N TYR A 428 -3.75 -5.20 17.58
CA TYR A 428 -5.15 -5.43 17.20
C TYR A 428 -5.59 -6.87 17.50
N ALA A 429 -4.77 -7.85 17.12
CA ALA A 429 -5.05 -9.26 17.38
C ALA A 429 -5.14 -9.56 18.88
N GLN A 430 -4.30 -8.93 19.70
CA GLN A 430 -4.30 -9.11 21.16
C GLN A 430 -5.50 -8.45 21.83
N GLN A 431 -5.73 -7.18 21.55
CA GLN A 431 -6.67 -6.34 22.31
C GLN A 431 -8.10 -6.41 21.78
N THR A 432 -8.26 -6.31 20.46
CA THR A 432 -9.56 -6.20 19.80
C THR A 432 -10.12 -7.56 19.41
N ALA A 433 -9.35 -8.35 18.67
CA ALA A 433 -9.78 -9.66 18.21
C ALA A 433 -9.65 -10.76 19.28
N LYS A 434 -8.83 -10.55 20.32
CA LYS A 434 -8.49 -11.53 21.37
C LYS A 434 -8.08 -12.89 20.78
N ALA A 435 -7.36 -12.83 19.68
CA ALA A 435 -6.94 -13.98 18.90
C ALA A 435 -5.61 -14.54 19.44
N LYS A 436 -5.42 -15.85 19.30
CA LYS A 436 -4.14 -16.52 19.61
C LYS A 436 -3.21 -16.61 18.40
N ILE A 437 -3.75 -16.39 17.20
CA ILE A 437 -3.05 -16.50 15.92
C ILE A 437 -3.33 -15.24 15.12
N LEU A 438 -2.29 -14.62 14.55
CA LEU A 438 -2.42 -13.53 13.60
C LEU A 438 -2.76 -14.10 12.22
N LEU A 439 -3.90 -13.70 11.68
CA LEU A 439 -4.45 -14.12 10.39
C LEU A 439 -4.52 -12.95 9.40
N PRO A 440 -4.57 -13.20 8.07
CA PRO A 440 -4.77 -12.16 7.05
C PRO A 440 -6.00 -11.29 7.30
N SER A 441 -7.09 -11.87 7.83
CA SER A 441 -8.33 -11.12 8.15
C SER A 441 -8.12 -9.98 9.15
N HIS A 442 -7.18 -10.12 10.10
CA HIS A 442 -6.86 -9.06 11.04
C HIS A 442 -6.16 -7.89 10.34
N ILE A 443 -5.30 -8.18 9.36
CA ILE A 443 -4.62 -7.16 8.56
C ILE A 443 -5.63 -6.41 7.68
N HIS A 444 -6.55 -7.16 7.05
CA HIS A 444 -7.64 -6.57 6.26
C HIS A 444 -8.49 -5.61 7.10
N ALA A 445 -8.83 -5.98 8.34
CA ALA A 445 -9.62 -5.12 9.23
C ALA A 445 -8.90 -3.78 9.52
N ILE A 446 -7.61 -3.82 9.84
CA ILE A 446 -6.83 -2.61 10.14
C ILE A 446 -6.71 -1.71 8.92
N ILE A 447 -6.36 -2.28 7.77
CA ILE A 447 -6.21 -1.47 6.56
C ILE A 447 -7.57 -0.95 6.09
N SER A 448 -8.66 -1.72 6.25
CA SER A 448 -10.01 -1.24 5.97
C SER A 448 -10.38 -0.03 6.81
N GLU A 449 -10.02 -0.03 8.08
CA GLU A 449 -10.23 1.11 8.98
C GLU A 449 -9.39 2.33 8.56
N ARG A 450 -8.10 2.13 8.26
CA ARG A 450 -7.19 3.21 7.82
C ARG A 450 -7.57 3.79 6.46
N ALA A 451 -7.84 2.92 5.49
CA ALA A 451 -8.21 3.34 4.13
C ALA A 451 -9.68 3.76 4.02
N GLN A 452 -10.47 3.53 5.07
CA GLN A 452 -11.92 3.71 5.10
C GLN A 452 -12.63 3.03 3.92
N MET A 453 -12.18 1.83 3.56
CA MET A 453 -12.74 1.04 2.47
C MET A 453 -12.69 -0.45 2.84
N PRO A 454 -13.64 -1.29 2.37
CA PRO A 454 -13.59 -2.72 2.59
C PRO A 454 -12.40 -3.33 1.82
N ILE A 455 -11.55 -4.06 2.54
CA ILE A 455 -10.39 -4.76 1.99
C ILE A 455 -10.47 -6.23 2.33
N GLY A 456 -10.06 -7.09 1.42
CA GLY A 456 -10.10 -8.54 1.55
C GLY A 456 -11.14 -9.18 0.62
N ASP A 457 -11.51 -10.42 0.92
CA ASP A 457 -12.58 -11.11 0.21
C ASP A 457 -13.86 -10.27 0.31
N MET A 458 -14.49 -10.03 -0.86
CA MET A 458 -15.73 -9.26 -0.93
C MET A 458 -16.72 -9.78 0.11
N ASP A 459 -17.08 -8.94 1.08
CA ASP A 459 -18.13 -9.27 2.03
C ASP A 459 -19.41 -9.60 1.25
N THR A 460 -20.21 -10.50 1.78
CA THR A 460 -21.50 -10.89 1.18
C THR A 460 -22.37 -9.67 0.87
N LYS A 461 -22.27 -8.62 1.66
CA LYS A 461 -22.97 -7.35 1.45
C LYS A 461 -22.44 -6.60 0.22
N GLU A 462 -21.12 -6.41 0.10
CA GLU A 462 -20.50 -5.75 -1.05
C GLU A 462 -20.76 -6.51 -2.35
N LYS A 463 -20.63 -7.85 -2.30
CA LYS A 463 -20.96 -8.72 -3.43
C LYS A 463 -22.40 -8.55 -3.89
N ASN A 464 -23.34 -8.50 -2.95
CA ASN A 464 -24.76 -8.27 -3.26
C ASN A 464 -25.02 -6.87 -3.83
N VAL A 465 -24.34 -5.83 -3.32
CA VAL A 465 -24.43 -4.47 -3.86
C VAL A 465 -23.93 -4.43 -5.31
N LEU A 466 -22.78 -5.01 -5.60
CA LEU A 466 -22.20 -5.04 -6.97
C LEU A 466 -23.03 -5.87 -7.94
N LEU A 467 -23.59 -7.00 -7.49
CA LEU A 467 -24.48 -7.82 -8.33
C LEU A 467 -25.80 -7.13 -8.64
N ASN A 468 -26.35 -6.35 -7.67
CA ASN A 468 -27.62 -5.64 -7.81
C ASN A 468 -27.46 -4.15 -8.13
N LEU A 469 -26.24 -3.69 -8.49
CA LEU A 469 -25.91 -2.28 -8.66
C LEU A 469 -26.83 -1.58 -9.68
N GLU A 470 -27.18 -2.24 -10.77
CA GLU A 470 -28.09 -1.72 -11.80
C GLU A 470 -29.47 -1.39 -11.19
N ASN A 471 -30.05 -2.32 -10.44
CA ASN A 471 -31.35 -2.12 -9.80
C ASN A 471 -31.31 -1.00 -8.75
N LEU A 472 -30.23 -0.92 -7.98
CA LEU A 472 -30.05 0.12 -6.97
C LEU A 472 -29.93 1.51 -7.60
N ILE A 473 -29.21 1.64 -8.70
CA ILE A 473 -29.08 2.90 -9.44
C ILE A 473 -30.42 3.27 -10.06
N HIS A 474 -31.19 2.31 -10.65
CA HIS A 474 -32.48 2.55 -11.26
C HIS A 474 -33.58 2.99 -10.28
N GLN A 475 -33.43 2.74 -8.98
CA GLN A 475 -34.34 3.32 -7.97
C GLN A 475 -34.28 4.85 -7.91
N ARG A 476 -33.18 5.46 -8.40
CA ARG A 476 -32.94 6.90 -8.36
C ARG A 476 -32.84 7.54 -9.75
N ILE A 477 -32.39 6.77 -10.73
CA ILE A 477 -32.14 7.25 -12.09
C ILE A 477 -33.16 6.60 -13.03
N ILE A 478 -33.99 7.44 -13.61
CA ILE A 478 -35.00 7.04 -14.58
C ILE A 478 -34.45 7.07 -15.98
N ASN A 479 -34.78 6.05 -16.77
CA ASN A 479 -34.20 5.82 -18.09
C ASN A 479 -32.66 5.65 -17.95
N GLN A 480 -31.88 5.68 -18.98
CA GLN A 480 -30.40 5.53 -18.98
C GLN A 480 -29.93 4.08 -18.72
N THR A 481 -30.72 3.08 -19.14
CA THR A 481 -30.42 1.65 -18.89
C THR A 481 -29.07 1.23 -19.45
N GLU A 482 -28.69 1.71 -20.64
CA GLU A 482 -27.40 1.41 -21.26
C GLU A 482 -26.25 2.02 -20.45
N ALA A 483 -26.43 3.28 -20.03
CA ALA A 483 -25.43 3.99 -19.22
C ALA A 483 -25.16 3.28 -17.90
N VAL A 484 -26.22 2.93 -17.18
CA VAL A 484 -26.14 2.22 -15.89
C VAL A 484 -25.48 0.84 -16.07
N LYS A 485 -25.85 0.11 -17.13
CA LYS A 485 -25.26 -1.21 -17.44
C LYS A 485 -23.76 -1.11 -17.75
N GLU A 486 -23.32 -0.14 -18.57
CA GLU A 486 -21.91 0.06 -18.90
C GLU A 486 -21.09 0.36 -17.63
N VAL A 487 -21.55 1.27 -16.78
CA VAL A 487 -20.91 1.64 -15.52
C VAL A 487 -20.84 0.44 -14.57
N SER A 488 -21.96 -0.25 -14.36
CA SER A 488 -22.01 -1.41 -13.44
C SER A 488 -21.12 -2.56 -13.90
N THR A 489 -21.06 -2.81 -15.22
CA THR A 489 -20.20 -3.85 -15.79
C THR A 489 -18.73 -3.52 -15.65
N ALA A 490 -18.34 -2.26 -15.88
CA ALA A 490 -16.95 -1.82 -15.71
C ALA A 490 -16.51 -1.89 -14.25
N LEU A 491 -17.36 -1.49 -13.30
CA LEU A 491 -17.06 -1.58 -11.87
C LEU A 491 -16.93 -3.04 -11.40
N ARG A 492 -17.82 -3.93 -11.84
CA ARG A 492 -17.71 -5.37 -11.53
C ARG A 492 -16.38 -5.95 -12.01
N ARG A 493 -15.94 -5.62 -13.26
CA ARG A 493 -14.65 -6.08 -13.80
C ARG A 493 -13.46 -5.54 -13.01
N ALA A 494 -13.50 -4.27 -12.64
CA ALA A 494 -12.43 -3.62 -11.89
C ALA A 494 -12.29 -4.21 -10.48
N ARG A 495 -13.42 -4.43 -9.79
CA ARG A 495 -13.41 -4.95 -8.41
C ARG A 495 -13.09 -6.45 -8.34
N ALA A 496 -13.43 -7.21 -9.37
CA ALA A 496 -13.06 -8.62 -9.50
C ALA A 496 -11.58 -8.84 -9.87
N GLU A 497 -10.80 -7.76 -10.03
CA GLU A 497 -9.36 -7.77 -10.38
C GLU A 497 -9.04 -8.60 -11.65
N VAL A 498 -10.02 -8.74 -12.54
CA VAL A 498 -9.83 -9.46 -13.81
C VAL A 498 -8.93 -8.68 -14.79
N SER A 499 -8.80 -7.36 -14.58
CA SER A 499 -8.01 -6.47 -15.43
C SER A 499 -6.74 -6.03 -14.71
N ALA A 500 -5.57 -6.24 -15.32
CA ALA A 500 -4.25 -5.80 -14.82
C ALA A 500 -3.99 -4.29 -15.07
N LYS A 501 -5.00 -3.42 -14.92
CA LYS A 501 -4.88 -1.98 -15.16
C LYS A 501 -4.10 -1.30 -14.04
N LYS A 502 -3.23 -0.34 -14.40
CA LYS A 502 -2.45 0.46 -13.44
C LYS A 502 -3.19 1.71 -12.95
N GLY A 503 -4.21 2.15 -13.67
CA GLY A 503 -4.99 3.36 -13.43
C GLY A 503 -6.04 3.26 -12.30
N PRO A 504 -6.95 4.26 -12.21
CA PRO A 504 -8.06 4.27 -11.26
C PRO A 504 -8.98 3.07 -11.37
N MET A 505 -9.76 2.79 -10.31
CA MET A 505 -10.71 1.67 -10.23
C MET A 505 -11.74 1.68 -11.36
N GLY A 506 -12.19 2.89 -11.76
CA GLY A 506 -13.10 3.07 -12.88
C GLY A 506 -13.00 4.48 -13.43
N THR A 507 -13.00 4.62 -14.75
CA THR A 507 -12.91 5.90 -15.43
C THR A 507 -14.01 6.02 -16.47
N PHE A 508 -14.89 7.02 -16.33
CA PHE A 508 -16.08 7.18 -17.15
C PHE A 508 -16.17 8.59 -17.75
N LEU A 509 -16.50 8.67 -19.02
CA LEU A 509 -16.86 9.94 -19.67
C LEU A 509 -18.36 9.94 -19.99
N PHE A 510 -19.11 10.84 -19.36
CA PHE A 510 -20.55 11.00 -19.55
C PHE A 510 -20.84 12.13 -20.53
N LEU A 511 -21.35 11.79 -21.71
CA LEU A 511 -21.71 12.73 -22.77
C LEU A 511 -23.23 12.88 -22.85
N GLY A 512 -23.73 14.10 -23.07
CA GLY A 512 -25.16 14.32 -23.29
C GLY A 512 -25.63 15.72 -22.94
N PRO A 513 -26.91 16.06 -23.24
CA PRO A 513 -27.50 17.35 -22.91
C PRO A 513 -27.48 17.67 -21.43
N THR A 514 -27.73 18.93 -21.10
CA THR A 514 -27.87 19.36 -19.71
C THR A 514 -29.16 18.78 -19.10
N GLY A 515 -29.16 18.41 -17.83
CA GLY A 515 -30.37 17.99 -17.10
C GLY A 515 -30.87 16.57 -17.41
N VAL A 516 -30.08 15.71 -18.09
CA VAL A 516 -30.44 14.31 -18.39
C VAL A 516 -30.05 13.31 -17.29
N GLY A 517 -29.41 13.77 -16.21
CA GLY A 517 -29.06 12.95 -15.06
C GLY A 517 -27.58 12.57 -14.93
N LYS A 518 -26.64 13.12 -15.71
CA LYS A 518 -25.19 12.81 -15.62
C LYS A 518 -24.64 12.96 -14.20
N THR A 519 -24.75 14.14 -13.62
CA THR A 519 -24.29 14.46 -12.27
C THR A 519 -25.07 13.68 -11.20
N GLU A 520 -26.37 13.42 -11.43
CA GLU A 520 -27.21 12.67 -10.49
C GLU A 520 -26.85 11.17 -10.47
N THR A 521 -26.49 10.61 -11.62
CA THR A 521 -25.93 9.24 -11.71
C THR A 521 -24.63 9.12 -10.92
N SER A 522 -23.75 10.13 -11.03
CA SER A 522 -22.50 10.18 -10.27
C SER A 522 -22.75 10.23 -8.76
N LYS A 523 -23.71 11.02 -8.30
CA LYS A 523 -24.14 11.09 -6.90
C LYS A 523 -24.75 9.78 -6.41
N ALA A 524 -25.64 9.18 -7.19
CA ALA A 524 -26.25 7.90 -6.87
C ALA A 524 -25.18 6.81 -6.72
N LEU A 525 -24.22 6.76 -7.64
CA LEU A 525 -23.11 5.83 -7.57
C LEU A 525 -22.24 6.06 -6.32
N ALA A 526 -21.92 7.33 -6.01
CA ALA A 526 -21.17 7.68 -4.83
C ALA A 526 -21.87 7.21 -3.54
N GLN A 527 -23.15 7.44 -3.42
CA GLN A 527 -23.93 7.01 -2.24
C GLN A 527 -24.08 5.49 -2.14
N ILE A 528 -24.33 4.79 -3.24
CA ILE A 528 -24.51 3.34 -3.24
C ILE A 528 -23.19 2.62 -2.97
N TYR A 529 -22.11 3.02 -3.63
CA TYR A 529 -20.85 2.30 -3.56
C TYR A 529 -19.94 2.75 -2.41
N PHE A 530 -19.89 4.07 -2.12
CA PHE A 530 -19.01 4.63 -1.08
C PHE A 530 -19.75 4.99 0.22
N GLY A 531 -21.07 4.96 0.23
CA GLY A 531 -21.92 5.35 1.36
C GLY A 531 -22.44 4.21 2.23
N ALA A 532 -22.33 2.95 1.80
CA ALA A 532 -23.00 1.78 2.41
C ALA A 532 -22.53 1.41 3.84
N GLU A 533 -21.41 1.97 4.35
CA GLU A 533 -20.83 1.57 5.65
C GLU A 533 -21.29 2.43 6.87
N ARG A 534 -22.04 3.51 6.69
CA ARG A 534 -22.35 4.43 7.81
C ARG A 534 -23.63 4.17 8.60
N GLU A 535 -24.44 3.19 8.25
CA GLU A 535 -25.67 2.91 9.03
C GLU A 535 -25.46 2.15 10.35
N SER A 536 -24.24 1.71 10.69
CA SER A 536 -24.09 0.76 11.80
C SER A 536 -23.43 1.25 13.09
N LYS A 537 -22.80 2.42 13.20
CA LYS A 537 -22.03 2.70 14.44
C LYS A 537 -21.78 4.16 14.89
N VAL A 538 -22.49 5.19 14.47
CA VAL A 538 -22.32 6.52 15.09
C VAL A 538 -23.66 7.10 15.54
N PRO A 539 -23.80 7.47 16.85
CA PRO A 539 -24.96 8.20 17.35
C PRO A 539 -25.04 9.60 16.72
N LYS A 540 -26.25 10.02 16.36
CA LYS A 540 -26.57 11.29 15.68
C LYS A 540 -26.19 12.60 16.44
N SER A 541 -25.41 12.55 17.51
CA SER A 541 -25.14 13.71 18.39
C SER A 541 -23.78 14.38 18.23
N GLU A 542 -22.88 13.90 17.36
CA GLU A 542 -21.53 14.52 17.21
C GLU A 542 -21.21 14.87 15.75
N ALA A 543 -22.08 15.64 15.10
CA ALA A 543 -21.70 16.37 13.89
C ALA A 543 -21.10 17.70 14.31
N MET A 544 -19.81 17.74 14.57
CA MET A 544 -19.07 19.01 14.76
C MET A 544 -19.06 19.80 13.46
N SER A 545 -19.59 20.99 13.56
CA SER A 545 -19.55 22.08 12.57
C SER A 545 -18.11 22.37 12.15
N GLY A 546 -17.81 22.23 10.87
CA GLY A 546 -16.55 22.69 10.29
C GLY A 546 -15.96 21.87 9.14
N SER A 547 -16.62 20.84 8.67
CA SER A 547 -16.15 20.07 7.51
C SER A 547 -16.96 20.44 6.26
N TYR A 548 -16.29 20.79 5.19
CA TYR A 548 -16.86 20.98 3.84
C TYR A 548 -17.51 19.69 3.25
N PHE A 549 -17.49 18.61 4.00
CA PHE A 549 -18.08 17.31 3.67
C PHE A 549 -19.38 17.14 4.44
N GLY A 550 -20.47 17.65 3.88
CA GLY A 550 -21.83 17.22 4.27
C GLY A 550 -21.97 15.70 4.10
N SER A 551 -22.97 15.10 4.74
CA SER A 551 -23.34 13.67 4.73
C SER A 551 -23.59 13.04 3.34
N GLU A 552 -23.34 13.75 2.27
CA GLU A 552 -23.35 13.28 0.89
C GLU A 552 -22.00 12.66 0.58
N ALA A 553 -21.91 11.34 0.80
CA ALA A 553 -20.93 10.41 0.24
C ALA A 553 -19.55 10.99 -0.19
N LYS A 554 -18.49 10.28 0.03
CA LYS A 554 -17.09 10.55 -0.36
C LYS A 554 -16.97 10.93 -1.86
N MET A 555 -17.46 12.11 -2.23
CA MET A 555 -17.42 12.64 -3.59
C MET A 555 -16.66 13.97 -3.63
N ILE A 556 -15.57 13.98 -4.40
CA ILE A 556 -14.78 15.17 -4.69
C ILE A 556 -15.30 15.75 -6.01
N ARG A 557 -15.93 16.91 -5.98
CA ARG A 557 -16.47 17.56 -7.17
C ARG A 557 -15.61 18.76 -7.58
N LEU A 558 -15.21 18.79 -8.84
CA LEU A 558 -14.49 19.89 -9.46
C LEU A 558 -15.28 20.37 -10.68
N ASP A 559 -15.63 21.66 -10.71
CA ASP A 559 -16.20 22.30 -11.88
C ASP A 559 -15.06 22.78 -12.77
N MET A 560 -14.89 22.12 -13.91
CA MET A 560 -13.76 22.40 -14.81
C MET A 560 -13.89 23.73 -15.53
N SER A 561 -15.06 24.38 -15.44
CA SER A 561 -15.22 25.75 -15.93
C SER A 561 -14.44 26.80 -15.12
N GLU A 562 -14.01 26.46 -13.91
CA GLU A 562 -13.15 27.31 -13.07
C GLU A 562 -11.66 27.16 -13.38
N PHE A 563 -11.29 26.21 -14.27
CA PHE A 563 -9.90 25.83 -14.55
C PHE A 563 -9.56 26.02 -16.03
N GLN A 564 -9.70 27.24 -16.51
CA GLN A 564 -9.51 27.59 -17.92
C GLN A 564 -8.12 28.13 -18.24
N GLU A 565 -7.29 28.43 -17.24
CA GLU A 565 -5.97 29.00 -17.43
C GLU A 565 -4.85 28.05 -16.94
N ILE A 566 -3.64 28.22 -17.48
CA ILE A 566 -2.47 27.41 -17.09
C ILE A 566 -2.14 27.57 -15.59
N LYS A 567 -2.30 28.78 -15.05
CA LYS A 567 -2.06 29.07 -13.63
C LYS A 567 -2.97 28.29 -12.69
N ASP A 568 -4.13 27.81 -13.16
CA ASP A 568 -5.05 27.04 -12.34
C ASP A 568 -4.55 25.63 -12.04
N ILE A 569 -3.47 25.18 -12.72
CA ILE A 569 -2.81 23.90 -12.40
C ILE A 569 -2.34 23.89 -10.94
N SER A 570 -1.74 24.99 -10.46
CA SER A 570 -1.29 25.09 -9.06
C SER A 570 -2.45 25.01 -8.05
N ARG A 571 -3.64 25.50 -8.42
CA ARG A 571 -4.84 25.35 -7.57
C ARG A 571 -5.30 23.89 -7.50
N LEU A 572 -5.15 23.09 -8.56
CA LEU A 572 -5.50 21.68 -8.58
C LEU A 572 -4.53 20.83 -7.79
N ILE A 573 -3.22 21.00 -8.01
CA ILE A 573 -2.18 20.14 -7.44
C ILE A 573 -1.54 20.71 -6.17
N GLY A 574 -1.83 21.97 -5.83
CA GLY A 574 -1.19 22.69 -4.73
C GLY A 574 0.13 23.34 -5.11
N SER A 575 0.65 24.18 -4.22
CA SER A 575 1.95 24.85 -4.30
C SER A 575 2.63 24.91 -2.92
N LEU A 576 3.81 25.52 -2.83
CA LEU A 576 4.48 25.71 -1.53
C LEU A 576 3.63 26.62 -0.62
N GLY A 577 2.99 25.99 0.37
CA GLY A 577 2.13 26.66 1.35
C GLY A 577 0.65 26.69 1.01
N GLU A 578 0.23 26.20 -0.17
CA GLU A 578 -1.18 26.11 -0.56
C GLU A 578 -1.59 24.67 -0.86
N GLU A 579 -2.76 24.29 -0.38
CA GLU A 579 -3.32 22.94 -0.60
C GLU A 579 -3.95 22.83 -1.98
N GLY A 580 -3.79 21.68 -2.64
CA GLY A 580 -4.40 21.40 -3.94
C GLY A 580 -5.86 20.96 -3.81
N MET A 581 -6.75 21.57 -4.59
CA MET A 581 -8.18 21.25 -4.58
C MET A 581 -8.51 19.82 -5.03
N LEU A 582 -7.63 19.18 -5.81
CA LEU A 582 -7.75 17.78 -6.21
C LEU A 582 -6.87 16.86 -5.35
N THR A 583 -5.59 17.22 -5.20
CA THR A 583 -4.59 16.33 -4.59
C THR A 583 -4.77 16.16 -3.09
N THR A 584 -5.15 17.23 -2.36
CA THR A 584 -5.34 17.16 -0.91
C THR A 584 -6.54 16.28 -0.53
N PRO A 585 -7.76 16.48 -1.07
CA PRO A 585 -8.90 15.63 -0.74
C PRO A 585 -8.71 14.16 -1.13
N VAL A 586 -8.04 13.89 -2.27
CA VAL A 586 -7.76 12.50 -2.70
C VAL A 586 -6.75 11.82 -1.77
N ARG A 587 -5.75 12.55 -1.27
CA ARG A 587 -4.79 12.03 -0.30
C ARG A 587 -5.46 11.71 1.05
N GLU A 588 -6.42 12.53 1.48
CA GLU A 588 -7.18 12.32 2.72
C GLU A 588 -8.23 11.20 2.59
N ALA A 589 -8.86 11.11 1.42
CA ALA A 589 -9.86 10.10 1.12
C ALA A 589 -9.57 9.41 -0.23
N PRO A 590 -8.59 8.49 -0.29
CA PRO A 590 -8.21 7.82 -1.55
C PRO A 590 -9.34 6.98 -2.16
N PHE A 591 -10.24 6.46 -1.31
CA PHE A 591 -11.43 5.72 -1.73
C PHE A 591 -12.62 6.69 -1.85
N SER A 592 -12.74 7.32 -3.02
CA SER A 592 -13.73 8.36 -3.30
C SER A 592 -14.12 8.38 -4.77
N LEU A 593 -15.27 9.01 -5.06
CA LEU A 593 -15.66 9.34 -6.41
C LEU A 593 -15.20 10.77 -6.75
N ILE A 594 -14.47 10.92 -7.83
CA ILE A 594 -14.02 12.21 -8.34
C ILE A 594 -14.91 12.58 -9.54
N LEU A 595 -15.63 13.66 -9.41
CA LEU A 595 -16.49 14.19 -10.47
C LEU A 595 -15.86 15.43 -11.10
N LEU A 596 -15.48 15.33 -12.36
CA LEU A 596 -15.01 16.43 -13.20
C LEU A 596 -16.17 16.94 -14.04
N ASP A 597 -16.81 18.02 -13.62
CA ASP A 597 -18.00 18.55 -14.30
C ASP A 597 -17.58 19.53 -15.41
N GLU A 598 -18.23 19.46 -16.57
CA GLU A 598 -17.97 20.29 -17.77
C GLU A 598 -16.51 20.25 -18.26
N VAL A 599 -15.96 19.03 -18.39
CA VAL A 599 -14.53 18.79 -18.70
C VAL A 599 -14.07 19.42 -20.03
N GLU A 600 -14.98 19.67 -20.98
CA GLU A 600 -14.70 20.36 -22.25
C GLU A 600 -14.26 21.80 -22.07
N LYS A 601 -14.49 22.43 -20.92
CA LYS A 601 -14.11 23.83 -20.63
C LYS A 601 -12.72 23.96 -20.02
N ALA A 602 -12.12 22.85 -19.60
CA ALA A 602 -10.80 22.85 -18.98
C ALA A 602 -9.70 23.25 -19.98
N HIS A 603 -8.65 23.90 -19.45
CA HIS A 603 -7.47 24.18 -20.25
C HIS A 603 -6.80 22.89 -20.76
N PRO A 604 -6.29 22.80 -22.01
CA PRO A 604 -5.68 21.58 -22.56
C PRO A 604 -4.55 20.99 -21.72
N ASN A 605 -3.74 21.81 -21.05
CA ASN A 605 -2.67 21.34 -20.20
C ASN A 605 -3.20 20.62 -18.93
N ILE A 606 -4.37 21.02 -18.45
CA ILE A 606 -5.05 20.33 -17.34
C ILE A 606 -5.57 18.97 -17.81
N LEU A 607 -6.11 18.89 -19.02
CA LEU A 607 -6.49 17.60 -19.61
C LEU A 607 -5.28 16.65 -19.76
N ASN A 608 -4.11 17.18 -20.14
CA ASN A 608 -2.88 16.40 -20.22
C ASN A 608 -2.44 15.86 -18.83
N LEU A 609 -2.66 16.64 -17.78
CA LEU A 609 -2.39 16.19 -16.39
C LEU A 609 -3.30 15.02 -16.01
N PHE A 610 -4.58 15.07 -16.39
CA PHE A 610 -5.49 13.94 -16.18
C PHE A 610 -5.13 12.70 -16.99
N LEU A 611 -4.45 12.81 -18.14
CA LEU A 611 -3.94 11.63 -18.86
C LEU A 611 -3.02 10.79 -17.97
N GLN A 612 -2.13 11.43 -17.22
CA GLN A 612 -1.26 10.71 -16.27
C GLN A 612 -2.06 9.99 -15.18
N VAL A 613 -3.08 10.66 -14.62
CA VAL A 613 -3.95 10.06 -13.62
C VAL A 613 -4.69 8.84 -14.16
N LEU A 614 -5.27 8.96 -15.38
CA LEU A 614 -6.05 7.91 -16.01
C LEU A 614 -5.20 6.67 -16.39
N ASP A 615 -3.92 6.87 -16.76
CA ASP A 615 -3.01 5.80 -17.17
C ASP A 615 -2.28 5.14 -16.00
N GLU A 616 -1.62 5.96 -15.18
CA GLU A 616 -0.69 5.51 -14.16
C GLU A 616 -1.35 5.41 -12.78
N GLY A 617 -2.50 6.07 -12.60
CA GLY A 617 -3.23 6.09 -11.34
C GLY A 617 -2.55 6.90 -10.25
N PHE A 618 -1.65 7.83 -10.60
CA PHE A 618 -1.04 8.74 -9.63
C PHE A 618 -0.73 10.12 -10.24
N LEU A 619 -0.57 11.09 -9.36
CA LEU A 619 -0.16 12.45 -9.68
C LEU A 619 0.81 12.96 -8.63
N THR A 620 1.82 13.74 -9.05
CA THR A 620 2.72 14.41 -8.11
C THR A 620 2.14 15.79 -7.77
N ASP A 621 1.97 16.07 -6.48
CA ASP A 621 1.49 17.38 -6.03
C ASP A 621 2.59 18.46 -6.13
N GLY A 622 2.21 19.73 -5.92
CA GLY A 622 3.14 20.86 -5.96
C GLY A 622 4.23 20.87 -4.87
N GLN A 623 4.17 19.95 -3.92
CA GLN A 623 5.18 19.72 -2.88
C GLN A 623 6.08 18.50 -3.18
N GLY A 624 5.93 17.88 -4.37
CA GLY A 624 6.69 16.71 -4.79
C GLY A 624 6.19 15.37 -4.21
N ARG A 625 5.02 15.36 -3.54
CA ARG A 625 4.45 14.13 -2.97
C ARG A 625 3.59 13.41 -4.01
N LYS A 626 3.71 12.10 -4.04
CA LYS A 626 2.91 11.25 -4.92
C LYS A 626 1.53 10.99 -4.30
N VAL A 627 0.46 11.35 -5.04
CA VAL A 627 -0.94 11.14 -4.67
C VAL A 627 -1.51 10.00 -5.50
N ASP A 628 -2.10 9.00 -4.86
CA ASP A 628 -2.60 7.77 -5.49
C ASP A 628 -4.11 7.86 -5.77
N PHE A 629 -4.49 7.59 -7.02
CA PHE A 629 -5.87 7.60 -7.53
C PHE A 629 -6.39 6.19 -7.85
N LYS A 630 -5.61 5.13 -7.60
CA LYS A 630 -5.96 3.76 -8.02
C LYS A 630 -7.24 3.24 -7.36
N ASN A 631 -7.55 3.74 -6.17
CA ASN A 631 -8.73 3.35 -5.41
C ASN A 631 -9.91 4.31 -5.62
N SER A 632 -9.81 5.28 -6.54
CA SER A 632 -10.88 6.22 -6.87
C SER A 632 -11.65 5.81 -8.13
N ILE A 633 -12.89 6.30 -8.24
CA ILE A 633 -13.67 6.28 -9.46
C ILE A 633 -13.67 7.70 -10.02
N ILE A 634 -13.28 7.86 -11.28
CA ILE A 634 -13.27 9.16 -11.96
C ILE A 634 -14.41 9.22 -12.97
N ILE A 635 -15.28 10.21 -12.81
CA ILE A 635 -16.36 10.49 -13.75
C ILE A 635 -16.15 11.89 -14.30
N ALA A 636 -15.94 12.01 -15.61
CA ALA A 636 -15.93 13.27 -16.32
C ALA A 636 -17.28 13.47 -17.00
N THR A 637 -17.91 14.65 -16.82
CA THR A 637 -19.15 14.99 -17.55
C THR A 637 -18.87 16.02 -18.62
N SER A 638 -19.56 15.91 -19.75
CA SER A 638 -19.47 16.88 -20.84
C SER A 638 -20.80 17.08 -21.54
N ASN A 639 -21.01 18.30 -22.00
CA ASN A 639 -22.13 18.69 -22.86
C ASN A 639 -21.71 18.74 -24.34
N ALA A 640 -20.49 18.35 -24.70
CA ALA A 640 -20.00 18.40 -26.07
C ALA A 640 -20.87 17.57 -27.02
N GLY A 641 -21.20 18.13 -28.15
CA GLY A 641 -21.99 17.48 -29.21
C GLY A 641 -23.47 17.22 -28.87
N TYR A 642 -24.03 17.86 -27.84
CA TYR A 642 -25.42 17.68 -27.45
C TYR A 642 -26.42 17.97 -28.59
N GLN A 643 -26.06 18.82 -29.52
CA GLN A 643 -26.89 19.19 -30.71
C GLN A 643 -27.15 17.95 -31.58
N ILE A 644 -26.14 17.11 -31.82
CA ILE A 644 -26.26 15.87 -32.61
C ILE A 644 -27.22 14.91 -31.92
N ILE A 645 -27.16 14.84 -30.57
CA ILE A 645 -28.04 13.98 -29.77
C ILE A 645 -29.51 14.46 -29.90
N LEU A 646 -29.74 15.78 -29.89
CA LEU A 646 -31.05 16.36 -30.06
C LEU A 646 -31.62 16.21 -31.49
N GLU A 647 -30.76 16.33 -32.55
CA GLU A 647 -31.11 16.06 -33.91
C GLU A 647 -31.49 14.58 -34.15
N ALA A 648 -30.76 13.69 -33.57
CA ALA A 648 -31.04 12.25 -33.65
C ALA A 648 -32.42 11.91 -33.08
N LEU A 649 -32.87 12.57 -32.01
CA LEU A 649 -34.21 12.45 -31.48
C LEU A 649 -35.29 12.92 -32.48
N LYS A 650 -35.06 14.05 -33.17
CA LYS A 650 -36.01 14.60 -34.16
C LYS A 650 -36.14 13.69 -35.37
N THR A 651 -35.02 13.06 -35.78
CA THR A 651 -34.97 12.20 -36.98
C THR A 651 -35.28 10.73 -36.67
N ARG A 652 -35.54 10.35 -35.39
CA ARG A 652 -35.70 8.96 -34.95
C ARG A 652 -34.57 8.05 -35.43
N ALA A 653 -33.34 8.56 -35.47
CA ALA A 653 -32.17 7.80 -35.90
C ALA A 653 -31.84 6.65 -34.97
N GLU A 654 -31.27 5.57 -35.51
CA GLU A 654 -30.82 4.43 -34.72
C GLU A 654 -29.66 4.83 -33.81
N TRP A 655 -29.77 4.51 -32.52
CA TRP A 655 -28.86 5.00 -31.48
C TRP A 655 -27.39 4.57 -31.66
N SER A 656 -27.17 3.42 -32.28
CA SER A 656 -25.82 2.94 -32.63
C SER A 656 -25.05 3.91 -33.54
N GLY A 657 -25.74 4.52 -34.54
CA GLY A 657 -25.15 5.51 -35.46
C GLY A 657 -24.92 6.88 -34.81
N VAL A 658 -25.67 7.22 -33.74
CA VAL A 658 -25.53 8.52 -33.05
C VAL A 658 -24.21 8.59 -32.31
N LYS A 659 -23.79 7.51 -31.65
CA LYS A 659 -22.51 7.44 -30.92
C LYS A 659 -21.32 7.72 -31.81
N GLN A 660 -21.30 7.12 -33.02
CA GLN A 660 -20.23 7.34 -33.97
C GLN A 660 -20.20 8.82 -34.47
N LYS A 661 -21.34 9.35 -34.91
CA LYS A 661 -21.43 10.77 -35.34
C LYS A 661 -21.02 11.77 -34.26
N LEU A 662 -21.31 11.42 -33.00
CA LEU A 662 -20.91 12.26 -31.85
C LEU A 662 -19.38 12.27 -31.69
N PHE A 663 -18.72 11.10 -31.80
CA PHE A 663 -17.27 11.03 -31.76
C PHE A 663 -16.61 11.77 -32.92
N ASP A 664 -17.11 11.56 -34.15
CA ASP A 664 -16.59 12.25 -35.34
C ASP A 664 -16.65 13.76 -35.13
N TYR A 665 -17.77 14.30 -34.66
CA TYR A 665 -17.92 15.73 -34.34
C TYR A 665 -16.95 16.22 -33.26
N ILE A 666 -16.79 15.46 -32.17
CA ILE A 666 -15.89 15.80 -31.05
C ILE A 666 -14.44 15.90 -31.56
N PHE A 667 -14.04 15.00 -32.46
CA PHE A 667 -12.70 14.97 -33.04
C PHE A 667 -12.51 16.06 -34.11
N GLU A 668 -13.47 16.25 -34.98
CA GLU A 668 -13.43 17.30 -36.01
C GLU A 668 -13.36 18.72 -35.41
N LYS A 669 -14.09 18.95 -34.33
CA LYS A 669 -14.06 20.21 -33.59
C LYS A 669 -12.88 20.36 -32.66
N GLY A 670 -12.06 19.33 -32.47
CA GLY A 670 -10.90 19.35 -31.58
C GLY A 670 -11.27 19.55 -30.10
N ILE A 671 -12.49 19.18 -29.69
CA ILE A 671 -12.96 19.35 -28.30
C ILE A 671 -12.15 18.46 -27.37
N PHE A 672 -12.00 17.21 -27.75
CA PHE A 672 -11.12 16.26 -27.07
C PHE A 672 -10.19 15.59 -28.09
N ARG A 673 -8.97 15.33 -27.65
CA ARG A 673 -8.04 14.49 -28.40
C ARG A 673 -8.44 13.02 -28.31
N PRO A 674 -8.25 12.20 -29.37
CA PRO A 674 -8.54 10.77 -29.35
C PRO A 674 -7.84 10.04 -28.18
N GLU A 675 -6.62 10.47 -27.85
CA GLU A 675 -5.83 9.94 -26.73
C GLU A 675 -6.56 10.06 -25.40
N PHE A 676 -7.23 11.21 -25.16
CA PHE A 676 -7.96 11.45 -23.91
C PHE A 676 -9.20 10.54 -23.80
N ILE A 677 -9.96 10.41 -24.86
CA ILE A 677 -11.18 9.58 -24.87
C ILE A 677 -10.84 8.08 -24.69
N ASN A 678 -9.76 7.63 -25.32
CA ASN A 678 -9.33 6.22 -25.24
C ASN A 678 -8.82 5.79 -23.84
N ARG A 679 -8.63 6.72 -22.91
CA ARG A 679 -8.21 6.40 -21.53
C ARG A 679 -9.39 6.10 -20.60
N PHE A 680 -10.60 6.36 -21.02
CA PHE A 680 -11.79 6.00 -20.25
C PHE A 680 -12.17 4.53 -20.45
N ASP A 681 -12.58 3.88 -19.37
CA ASP A 681 -13.09 2.51 -19.40
C ASP A 681 -14.40 2.38 -20.15
N ALA A 682 -15.23 3.43 -20.07
CA ALA A 682 -16.44 3.55 -20.89
C ALA A 682 -16.77 5.02 -21.18
N VAL A 683 -17.20 5.26 -22.42
CA VAL A 683 -17.79 6.54 -22.84
C VAL A 683 -19.29 6.34 -22.99
N VAL A 684 -20.01 6.94 -22.07
CA VAL A 684 -21.45 6.72 -21.84
C VAL A 684 -22.21 7.90 -22.42
N VAL A 685 -23.10 7.65 -23.38
CA VAL A 685 -23.95 8.67 -24.00
C VAL A 685 -25.33 8.65 -23.35
N PHE A 686 -25.68 9.73 -22.67
CA PHE A 686 -26.97 9.90 -22.01
C PHE A 686 -28.05 10.32 -23.00
N LYS A 687 -29.15 9.57 -22.98
CA LYS A 687 -30.32 9.84 -23.82
C LYS A 687 -31.12 11.02 -23.29
N PRO A 688 -31.67 11.90 -24.16
CA PRO A 688 -32.60 12.92 -23.72
C PRO A 688 -33.87 12.30 -23.10
N LEU A 689 -34.52 13.04 -22.21
CA LEU A 689 -35.67 12.56 -21.44
C LEU A 689 -36.97 12.72 -22.25
N SER A 690 -37.80 11.67 -22.33
CA SER A 690 -39.14 11.72 -22.88
C SER A 690 -40.11 12.34 -21.85
N LYS A 691 -41.32 12.71 -22.31
CA LYS A 691 -42.38 13.18 -21.40
C LYS A 691 -42.72 12.16 -20.32
N GLU A 692 -42.75 10.87 -20.66
CA GLU A 692 -43.00 9.78 -19.73
C GLU A 692 -41.91 9.72 -18.64
N ASN A 693 -40.63 9.81 -19.05
CA ASN A 693 -39.50 9.84 -18.11
C ASN A 693 -39.58 11.06 -17.18
N LEU A 694 -40.05 12.21 -17.68
CA LEU A 694 -40.23 13.41 -16.85
C LEU A 694 -41.35 13.24 -15.82
N LEU A 695 -42.44 12.50 -16.13
CA LEU A 695 -43.48 12.16 -15.15
C LEU A 695 -42.94 11.33 -14.00
N ASP A 696 -42.12 10.34 -14.31
CA ASP A 696 -41.48 9.52 -13.30
C ASP A 696 -40.49 10.32 -12.44
N ILE A 697 -39.73 11.24 -13.05
CA ILE A 697 -38.80 12.12 -12.33
C ILE A 697 -39.58 13.10 -11.42
N ALA A 698 -40.70 13.66 -11.92
CA ALA A 698 -41.61 14.50 -11.11
C ALA A 698 -42.12 13.75 -9.88
N GLU A 699 -42.48 12.48 -10.06
CA GLU A 699 -42.92 11.63 -8.95
C GLU A 699 -41.79 11.41 -7.93
N LEU A 700 -40.53 11.13 -8.35
CA LEU A 700 -39.42 10.98 -7.45
C LEU A 700 -39.11 12.27 -6.67
N MET A 701 -39.15 13.43 -7.33
CA MET A 701 -38.92 14.71 -6.67
C MET A 701 -40.02 15.04 -5.67
N LEU A 702 -41.27 14.82 -6.03
CA LEU A 702 -42.43 15.02 -5.12
C LEU A 702 -42.40 14.02 -3.96
N LYS A 703 -42.02 12.76 -4.17
CA LYS A 703 -41.79 11.80 -3.09
C LYS A 703 -40.70 12.24 -2.10
N SER A 704 -39.60 12.81 -2.61
CA SER A 704 -38.56 13.38 -1.75
C SER A 704 -39.11 14.53 -0.90
N LEU A 705 -39.90 15.43 -1.49
CA LEU A 705 -40.59 16.51 -0.77
C LEU A 705 -41.56 15.97 0.26
N LYS A 706 -42.37 14.94 -0.10
CA LYS A 706 -43.27 14.26 0.80
C LYS A 706 -42.54 13.71 2.04
N ASN A 707 -41.43 13.03 1.85
CA ASN A 707 -40.62 12.48 2.95
C ASN A 707 -40.14 13.58 3.89
N HIS A 708 -39.65 14.71 3.38
CA HIS A 708 -39.22 15.86 4.20
C HIS A 708 -40.39 16.49 4.99
N LEU A 709 -41.60 16.53 4.40
CA LEU A 709 -42.79 17.01 5.09
C LEU A 709 -43.26 16.02 6.15
N GLN A 710 -43.15 14.73 5.91
CA GLN A 710 -43.46 13.68 6.89
C GLN A 710 -42.55 13.74 8.12
N GLU A 711 -41.26 14.08 7.96
CA GLU A 711 -40.36 14.33 9.10
C GLU A 711 -40.87 15.48 9.99
N LYS A 712 -41.57 16.45 9.39
CA LYS A 712 -42.24 17.54 10.11
C LYS A 712 -43.65 17.17 10.61
N GLY A 713 -44.09 15.94 10.33
CA GLY A 713 -45.41 15.43 10.70
C GLY A 713 -46.54 15.93 9.80
N ILE A 714 -46.27 16.34 8.59
CA ILE A 714 -47.25 16.79 7.57
C ILE A 714 -47.28 15.75 6.48
N ASP A 715 -48.47 15.26 6.10
CA ASP A 715 -48.59 14.37 4.94
C ASP A 715 -48.88 15.18 3.67
N PHE A 716 -48.30 14.76 2.54
CA PHE A 716 -48.45 15.43 1.25
C PHE A 716 -48.99 14.47 0.21
N VAL A 717 -50.10 14.84 -0.42
CA VAL A 717 -50.80 14.04 -1.45
C VAL A 717 -50.25 14.37 -2.83
N ILE A 718 -49.67 13.39 -3.52
CA ILE A 718 -49.15 13.53 -4.87
C ILE A 718 -50.23 13.05 -5.86
N THR A 719 -50.85 13.99 -6.60
CA THR A 719 -51.89 13.68 -7.60
C THR A 719 -51.28 13.53 -9.00
N MET A 720 -51.89 12.73 -9.86
CA MET A 720 -51.43 12.57 -11.24
C MET A 720 -51.51 13.88 -12.04
N SER A 721 -52.60 14.64 -11.84
CA SER A 721 -52.81 15.95 -12.46
C SER A 721 -51.73 16.97 -12.08
N LEU A 722 -51.25 16.95 -10.83
CA LEU A 722 -50.14 17.81 -10.41
C LEU A 722 -48.86 17.44 -11.15
N LYS A 723 -48.54 16.14 -11.29
CA LYS A 723 -47.36 15.66 -12.02
C LYS A 723 -47.40 16.09 -13.49
N GLU A 724 -48.54 15.88 -14.15
CA GLU A 724 -48.74 16.25 -15.55
C GLU A 724 -48.57 17.77 -15.77
N LYS A 725 -49.11 18.59 -14.85
CA LYS A 725 -48.99 20.04 -14.95
C LYS A 725 -47.54 20.56 -14.74
N ILE A 726 -46.84 19.95 -13.79
CA ILE A 726 -45.42 20.24 -13.57
C ILE A 726 -44.58 19.88 -14.83
N VAL A 727 -44.85 18.73 -15.45
CA VAL A 727 -44.19 18.32 -16.68
C VAL A 727 -44.51 19.24 -17.83
N GLU A 728 -45.79 19.64 -18.00
CA GLU A 728 -46.23 20.57 -19.02
C GLU A 728 -45.48 21.92 -18.96
N LEU A 729 -45.34 22.47 -17.74
CA LEU A 729 -44.65 23.75 -17.51
C LEU A 729 -43.13 23.67 -17.61
N SER A 730 -42.57 22.49 -17.41
CA SER A 730 -41.11 22.28 -17.35
C SER A 730 -40.53 21.58 -18.57
N TYR A 731 -41.36 21.17 -19.54
CA TYR A 731 -40.92 20.41 -20.69
C TYR A 731 -40.08 21.27 -21.65
N ASP A 732 -38.78 21.07 -21.65
CA ASP A 732 -37.86 21.58 -22.60
C ASP A 732 -36.81 20.51 -22.95
N PRO A 733 -36.76 20.05 -24.21
CA PRO A 733 -35.80 19.02 -24.62
C PRO A 733 -34.33 19.39 -24.42
N THR A 734 -34.03 20.70 -24.32
CA THR A 734 -32.67 21.23 -24.20
C THR A 734 -32.17 21.25 -22.75
N PHE A 735 -33.07 21.51 -21.80
CA PHE A 735 -32.75 21.69 -20.37
C PHE A 735 -33.15 20.50 -19.48
N GLY A 736 -33.89 19.54 -20.02
CA GLY A 736 -34.29 18.30 -19.33
C GLY A 736 -34.97 18.56 -17.98
N ALA A 737 -34.63 17.77 -16.97
CA ALA A 737 -35.24 17.86 -15.64
C ALA A 737 -34.79 19.09 -14.81
N ARG A 738 -33.84 19.91 -15.28
CA ARG A 738 -33.34 21.06 -14.50
C ARG A 738 -34.41 22.15 -14.33
N GLN A 739 -35.25 22.37 -15.35
CA GLN A 739 -36.39 23.30 -15.26
C GLN A 739 -37.48 22.77 -14.32
N MET A 740 -37.72 21.48 -14.30
CA MET A 740 -38.69 20.86 -13.42
C MET A 740 -38.41 21.12 -11.94
N LYS A 741 -37.14 21.06 -11.53
CA LYS A 741 -36.75 21.41 -10.16
C LYS A 741 -37.15 22.85 -9.79
N ARG A 742 -36.93 23.80 -10.72
CA ARG A 742 -37.34 25.19 -10.51
C ARG A 742 -38.87 25.34 -10.41
N VAL A 743 -39.62 24.68 -11.32
CA VAL A 743 -41.08 24.71 -11.28
C VAL A 743 -41.61 24.13 -9.96
N ILE A 744 -41.06 23.03 -9.47
CA ILE A 744 -41.42 22.45 -8.16
C ILE A 744 -41.09 23.43 -7.02
N GLN A 745 -39.93 24.05 -7.03
CA GLN A 745 -39.57 25.06 -6.03
C GLN A 745 -40.52 26.25 -6.03
N ASP A 746 -40.76 26.82 -7.19
CA ASP A 746 -41.57 28.04 -7.31
C ASP A 746 -43.06 27.81 -7.06
N LYS A 747 -43.58 26.70 -7.53
CA LYS A 747 -45.04 26.43 -7.53
C LYS A 747 -45.51 25.45 -6.45
N VAL A 748 -44.60 24.70 -5.82
CA VAL A 748 -44.95 23.72 -4.80
C VAL A 748 -44.29 24.04 -3.48
N GLU A 749 -42.96 24.09 -3.43
CA GLU A 749 -42.19 24.28 -2.19
C GLU A 749 -42.45 25.64 -1.55
N ASN A 750 -42.47 26.73 -2.34
CA ASN A 750 -42.74 28.07 -1.81
C ASN A 750 -44.14 28.21 -1.19
N ILE A 751 -45.15 27.61 -1.83
CA ILE A 751 -46.53 27.62 -1.34
C ILE A 751 -46.64 26.85 -0.01
N LEU A 752 -46.04 25.67 0.07
CA LEU A 752 -46.00 24.88 1.30
C LEU A 752 -45.20 25.58 2.40
N ALA A 753 -44.08 26.23 2.08
CA ALA A 753 -43.27 26.97 3.03
C ALA A 753 -44.05 28.19 3.60
N GLU A 754 -44.73 28.95 2.74
CA GLU A 754 -45.59 30.06 3.16
C GLU A 754 -46.76 29.58 4.07
N ALA A 755 -47.37 28.46 3.73
CA ALA A 755 -48.44 27.88 4.52
C ALA A 755 -47.98 27.39 5.91
N ILE A 756 -46.79 26.81 5.98
CA ILE A 756 -46.16 26.39 7.25
C ILE A 756 -45.81 27.63 8.11
N LEU A 757 -45.19 28.65 7.51
CA LEU A 757 -44.79 29.86 8.21
C LEU A 757 -46.01 30.70 8.68
N SER A 758 -47.06 30.74 7.89
CA SER A 758 -48.32 31.43 8.25
C SER A 758 -49.20 30.65 9.24
N GLY A 759 -48.80 29.41 9.60
CA GLY A 759 -49.60 28.57 10.50
C GLY A 759 -50.86 27.97 9.90
N LYS A 760 -51.04 28.08 8.59
CA LYS A 760 -52.17 27.49 7.86
C LYS A 760 -52.02 25.96 7.71
N LEU A 761 -50.77 25.49 7.74
CA LEU A 761 -50.40 24.06 7.67
C LEU A 761 -49.68 23.66 8.95
N LYS A 762 -50.24 22.76 9.72
CA LYS A 762 -49.73 22.31 11.02
C LYS A 762 -49.35 20.85 11.03
N ARG A 763 -48.69 20.42 12.09
CA ARG A 763 -48.34 19.00 12.31
C ARG A 763 -49.62 18.18 12.47
N GLY A 764 -49.80 17.12 11.70
CA GLY A 764 -50.97 16.27 11.63
C GLY A 764 -51.84 16.56 10.43
N ASP A 765 -51.67 17.68 9.73
CA ASP A 765 -52.46 18.04 8.58
C ASP A 765 -52.01 17.31 7.30
N MET A 766 -52.97 17.13 6.38
CA MET A 766 -52.74 16.62 5.03
C MET A 766 -52.79 17.76 4.03
N ALA A 767 -51.74 17.93 3.25
CA ALA A 767 -51.59 18.97 2.23
C ALA A 767 -51.82 18.39 0.83
N GLU A 768 -52.66 19.04 0.02
CA GLU A 768 -52.83 18.74 -1.40
C GLU A 768 -52.72 20.06 -2.20
N ILE A 769 -52.04 20.03 -3.34
CA ILE A 769 -51.92 21.20 -4.23
C ILE A 769 -52.77 20.97 -5.47
N ASP A 770 -53.69 21.91 -5.73
CA ASP A 770 -54.51 21.92 -6.93
C ASP A 770 -53.63 22.15 -8.17
N SER A 771 -53.89 21.38 -9.24
CA SER A 771 -53.06 21.39 -10.44
C SER A 771 -53.29 22.57 -11.38
N GLN A 772 -54.46 23.28 -11.30
CA GLN A 772 -54.78 24.38 -12.20
C GLN A 772 -54.22 25.70 -11.71
N GLU A 773 -54.53 26.05 -10.45
CA GLU A 773 -54.18 27.35 -9.85
C GLU A 773 -53.00 27.26 -8.87
N PHE A 774 -52.44 26.07 -8.64
CA PHE A 774 -51.41 25.80 -7.59
C PHE A 774 -51.84 26.31 -6.21
N THR A 775 -53.13 26.18 -5.88
CA THR A 775 -53.64 26.55 -4.56
C THR A 775 -53.53 25.39 -3.58
N LEU A 776 -53.19 25.71 -2.32
CA LEU A 776 -53.09 24.72 -1.26
C LEU A 776 -54.46 24.35 -0.69
N LYS A 777 -54.80 23.10 -0.66
CA LYS A 777 -55.90 22.50 0.07
C LYS A 777 -55.38 21.81 1.30
N VAL A 778 -55.85 22.21 2.48
CA VAL A 778 -55.49 21.60 3.77
C VAL A 778 -56.65 20.81 4.29
N THR A 779 -56.42 19.53 4.59
CA THR A 779 -57.44 18.69 5.24
C THR A 779 -56.90 18.37 6.63
N ASN A 780 -57.61 18.86 7.65
CA ASN A 780 -57.29 18.53 9.04
C ASN A 780 -57.77 17.11 9.33
N VAL A 781 -56.87 16.25 9.83
CA VAL A 781 -57.15 14.88 10.23
C VAL A 781 -57.53 14.81 11.69
#